data_ea7a6f820ed61ea7d0dfc65435c72287
#
_entry.id   ea7a6f820ed61ea7d0dfc65435c72287
#
_cell.length_a   1.000
_cell.length_b   1.000
_cell.length_c   1.000
_cell.angle_alpha   90.00
_cell.angle_beta   90.00
_cell.angle_gamma   90.00
#
_symmetry.space_group_name_H-M   'P 1'
#
loop_
_entity.id
_entity.type
_entity.pdbx_description
1 polymer ?
#
loop_
_entity_poly.entity_id
_entity_poly.type
_entity_poly.pdbx_seq_one_letter_code
_entity_poly.pdbx_strand_id
1 'polypeptide(L)'
;VYIPKKKEDGTEKGYKYKYDNKENGKEEIFNGRQTNEAPVNCLVSLAGADAKIHNRKKAFDKILCIGTKEVFENKAWEGKTTYQLFEERLKAVLGEIKKANGNIILFIDEIHQLVGAGKTDGAMDAANLLKPMLARGELHCIGATTLDEYRQYIEKDAALERRFQPITVEEPDEKQCEEILKGLRERYETHHHVQITDDALQAAVSLSARYISDRFLPDKAIDVIDEACAKVSLSGFKTPEHIYELEKVLGNYEAKMEEAILAGDLVEASRIRAEKEDAQKKIMQTKKRFRKKQAGRKPLVTEEEVAAVVSDWTKIPVQKLQESEGVRLQKLEQTLHKRVVGQEEAVTAVAKAVRRGRVGLKDPKRPIGSFLFLGPTGVGKTELSKALSEALFHDENAMIRVDMSEYMEQHSVAKMIGSPPGYVGHDEGGQLSDKVRTHPYSVILFDEIEKAHPDVFNILLQVLDDGRITDSQGRKVDFSNTVIIMTSNAGAQSIIDPKKLGFNTKEDAAGDYKRMKNNVMNEIKFIFRPEFLNRIDEILVFHPLTVEQMQKIVGLMCRELIKRAKDQLGIDLTIRDSAKKHIVETGMDKKYGARPLRRAIQNQLEDKLAEAILSGEIRRNMKVVAGISKKEIKFTAKTTN
;
A
#
# COMPACT_ATOMS: atom_id res chain seq x y z
N VAL A 1 10.43 35.59 9.14
CA VAL A 1 11.61 35.47 8.24
C VAL A 1 12.71 34.76 9.00
N TYR A 2 13.24 33.73 8.40
CA TYR A 2 14.23 32.83 8.97
C TYR A 2 15.62 33.32 8.62
N ILE A 3 16.44 33.73 9.58
CA ILE A 3 17.81 34.21 9.32
C ILE A 3 18.78 33.34 10.12
N PRO A 4 19.59 32.49 9.46
CA PRO A 4 20.64 31.72 10.14
C PRO A 4 21.75 32.65 10.65
N LYS A 5 22.15 32.46 11.91
CA LYS A 5 23.28 33.15 12.51
C LYS A 5 24.49 32.21 12.50
N LYS A 6 25.55 32.60 11.82
CA LYS A 6 26.84 31.90 11.86
C LYS A 6 27.66 32.34 13.07
N LYS A 7 28.39 31.42 13.66
CA LYS A 7 29.47 31.74 14.60
C LYS A 7 30.62 32.41 13.84
N GLU A 8 31.50 33.12 14.56
CA GLU A 8 32.74 33.67 13.99
C GLU A 8 33.67 32.59 13.42
N ASP A 9 33.53 31.33 13.88
CA ASP A 9 34.24 30.15 13.40
C ASP A 9 33.57 29.47 12.17
N GLY A 10 32.50 30.05 11.62
CA GLY A 10 31.79 29.53 10.45
C GLY A 10 30.76 28.46 10.73
N THR A 11 30.59 28.00 11.99
CA THR A 11 29.58 27.01 12.36
C THR A 11 28.23 27.66 12.70
N GLU A 12 27.11 27.03 12.36
CA GLU A 12 25.77 27.56 12.65
C GLU A 12 25.46 27.52 14.15
N LYS A 13 25.07 28.68 14.73
CA LYS A 13 24.77 28.83 16.16
C LYS A 13 23.30 28.70 16.54
N GLY A 14 22.38 28.56 15.55
CA GLY A 14 20.95 28.57 15.76
C GLY A 14 20.24 29.65 14.95
N TYR A 15 18.95 29.74 15.06
CA TYR A 15 18.12 30.59 14.21
C TYR A 15 17.55 31.75 15.02
N LYS A 16 17.45 32.95 14.37
CA LYS A 16 16.74 34.09 14.91
C LYS A 16 15.41 34.27 14.20
N TYR A 17 14.33 34.33 14.97
CA TYR A 17 13.02 34.70 14.46
C TYR A 17 12.83 36.20 14.58
N LYS A 18 12.44 36.84 13.47
CA LYS A 18 12.07 38.24 13.43
C LYS A 18 10.56 38.31 13.35
N TYR A 19 9.94 38.83 14.40
CA TYR A 19 8.52 39.06 14.47
C TYR A 19 8.26 40.58 14.40
N ASP A 20 7.41 40.97 13.45
CA ASP A 20 7.00 42.35 13.27
C ASP A 20 5.77 42.60 14.16
N ASN A 21 5.98 43.09 15.35
CA ASN A 21 4.87 43.46 16.26
C ASN A 21 4.29 44.79 15.80
N LYS A 22 3.21 44.74 15.01
CA LYS A 22 2.55 45.90 14.43
C LYS A 22 1.91 46.86 15.44
N GLU A 23 1.74 46.41 16.71
CA GLU A 23 1.17 47.29 17.75
C GLU A 23 2.19 48.24 18.36
N ASN A 24 3.48 47.89 18.41
CA ASN A 24 4.51 48.69 19.09
C ASN A 24 5.64 49.19 18.20
N GLY A 25 5.67 48.83 16.93
CA GLY A 25 6.72 49.23 15.98
C GLY A 25 8.13 48.73 16.32
N LYS A 26 8.28 47.77 17.25
CA LYS A 26 9.57 47.19 17.65
C LYS A 26 9.69 45.77 17.16
N GLU A 27 10.82 45.48 16.55
CA GLU A 27 11.22 44.13 16.19
C GLU A 27 11.70 43.36 17.44
N GLU A 28 10.97 42.35 17.85
CA GLU A 28 11.44 41.42 18.90
C GLU A 28 12.13 40.22 18.28
N ILE A 29 13.31 39.91 18.83
CA ILE A 29 14.17 38.85 18.32
C ILE A 29 14.26 37.70 19.33
N PHE A 30 13.71 36.53 18.99
CA PHE A 30 13.82 35.34 19.80
C PHE A 30 14.99 34.45 19.32
N ASN A 31 15.79 33.97 20.30
CA ASN A 31 16.86 33.02 20.03
C ASN A 31 16.38 31.59 20.32
N GLY A 32 16.19 30.76 19.27
CA GLY A 32 15.89 29.34 19.40
C GLY A 32 17.09 28.45 19.07
N ARG A 33 17.18 27.30 19.67
CA ARG A 33 18.14 26.22 19.30
C ARG A 33 17.45 25.21 18.39
N GLN A 34 18.24 24.65 17.51
CA GLN A 34 17.87 23.69 16.48
C GLN A 34 17.46 22.36 17.11
N THR A 35 16.16 22.14 17.34
CA THR A 35 15.51 20.81 17.39
C THR A 35 14.00 21.01 17.46
N ASN A 36 13.28 20.55 16.44
CA ASN A 36 11.80 20.37 16.39
C ASN A 36 10.92 21.59 16.60
N GLU A 37 11.24 22.72 15.95
CA GLU A 37 10.47 23.98 16.09
C GLU A 37 9.32 24.15 15.07
N ALA A 38 9.09 23.18 14.18
CA ALA A 38 8.03 23.22 13.19
C ALA A 38 6.59 23.40 13.78
N PRO A 39 6.22 22.79 14.92
CA PRO A 39 4.90 22.94 15.50
C PRO A 39 4.60 24.34 16.03
N VAL A 40 5.61 25.03 16.58
CA VAL A 40 5.43 26.36 17.19
C VAL A 40 5.11 27.42 16.13
N ASN A 41 5.70 27.33 14.96
CA ASN A 41 5.47 28.27 13.86
C ASN A 41 4.05 28.15 13.28
N CYS A 42 3.48 26.96 13.29
CA CYS A 42 2.11 26.73 12.83
C CYS A 42 1.08 27.37 13.78
N LEU A 43 1.32 27.30 15.09
CA LEU A 43 0.44 27.82 16.13
C LEU A 43 0.43 29.37 16.18
N VAL A 44 1.60 29.99 16.01
CA VAL A 44 1.72 31.46 15.95
C VAL A 44 1.06 32.02 14.70
N SER A 45 1.11 31.31 13.58
CA SER A 45 0.47 31.72 12.33
C SER A 45 -1.06 31.60 12.36
N LEU A 46 -1.60 30.60 13.06
CA LEU A 46 -3.05 30.43 13.27
C LEU A 46 -3.64 31.55 14.15
N ALA A 47 -2.98 31.92 15.22
CA ALA A 47 -3.41 33.02 16.09
C ALA A 47 -3.38 34.38 15.37
N GLY A 48 -2.42 34.59 14.46
CA GLY A 48 -2.33 35.83 13.66
C GLY A 48 -3.32 35.89 12.50
N ALA A 49 -3.77 34.77 11.96
CA ALA A 49 -4.71 34.73 10.85
C ALA A 49 -6.15 35.00 11.28
N ASP A 50 -6.53 34.57 12.48
CA ASP A 50 -7.91 34.66 12.98
C ASP A 50 -8.29 36.11 13.35
N ALA A 51 -7.33 36.94 13.75
CA ALA A 51 -7.57 38.38 14.04
C ALA A 51 -7.96 39.17 12.77
N LYS A 52 -7.63 38.68 11.56
CA LYS A 52 -7.96 39.34 10.29
C LYS A 52 -9.29 38.90 9.66
N ILE A 53 -9.77 37.70 9.99
CA ILE A 53 -10.93 37.10 9.31
C ILE A 53 -12.25 37.59 9.96
N HIS A 54 -12.25 37.93 11.21
CA HIS A 54 -13.47 38.30 11.92
C HIS A 54 -13.36 39.72 12.46
N ASN A 55 -13.94 40.67 11.72
CA ASN A 55 -14.15 42.06 12.12
C ASN A 55 -15.23 42.12 13.27
N ARG A 56 -15.14 41.22 14.24
CA ARG A 56 -16.01 41.18 15.43
C ARG A 56 -15.25 41.75 16.62
N LYS A 57 -15.61 42.97 16.95
CA LYS A 57 -15.25 43.57 18.23
C LYS A 57 -15.76 42.64 19.35
N LYS A 58 -14.83 42.03 20.09
CA LYS A 58 -15.02 41.34 21.38
C LYS A 58 -15.91 40.10 21.38
N ALA A 59 -15.33 38.95 21.08
CA ALA A 59 -15.83 37.69 21.61
C ALA A 59 -14.78 36.95 22.46
N PHE A 60 -13.49 36.98 22.07
CA PHE A 60 -12.41 36.37 22.87
C PHE A 60 -11.13 37.21 22.76
N ASP A 61 -10.51 37.50 23.90
CA ASP A 61 -9.29 38.32 23.93
C ASP A 61 -8.03 37.51 23.55
N LYS A 62 -8.00 36.18 23.82
CA LYS A 62 -6.91 35.27 23.46
C LYS A 62 -7.38 33.83 23.41
N ILE A 63 -6.91 33.08 22.40
CA ILE A 63 -6.88 31.61 22.36
C ILE A 63 -5.45 31.21 22.68
N LEU A 64 -5.25 30.42 23.74
CA LEU A 64 -3.94 29.94 24.15
C LEU A 64 -3.85 28.46 23.92
N CYS A 65 -2.87 28.03 23.09
CA CYS A 65 -2.59 26.63 22.84
C CYS A 65 -1.37 26.20 23.65
N ILE A 66 -1.46 25.07 24.33
CA ILE A 66 -0.35 24.44 25.05
C ILE A 66 0.16 23.28 24.21
N GLY A 67 1.41 23.37 23.78
CA GLY A 67 2.07 22.31 22.98
C GLY A 67 2.59 21.16 23.85
N THR A 68 3.06 20.11 23.17
CA THR A 68 3.59 18.90 23.79
C THR A 68 4.93 19.11 24.53
N LYS A 69 5.36 18.09 25.28
CA LYS A 69 6.57 18.06 26.15
C LYS A 69 7.84 18.60 25.48
N GLU A 70 8.01 18.40 24.17
CA GLU A 70 9.21 18.79 23.41
C GLU A 70 9.43 20.31 23.32
N VAL A 71 8.39 21.13 23.47
CA VAL A 71 8.47 22.59 23.46
C VAL A 71 9.19 23.15 24.71
N PHE A 72 9.31 22.35 25.77
CA PHE A 72 9.79 22.79 27.08
C PHE A 72 11.27 22.45 27.40
N GLU A 73 11.99 21.78 26.51
CA GLU A 73 13.38 21.37 26.74
C GLU A 73 14.43 22.46 26.42
N ASN A 74 14.28 23.66 26.95
CA ASN A 74 15.26 24.71 26.72
C ASN A 74 16.19 24.91 27.95
N LYS A 75 17.52 24.93 27.72
CA LYS A 75 18.61 25.04 28.74
C LYS A 75 18.63 26.29 29.62
N ALA A 76 17.61 27.16 29.55
CA ALA A 76 17.54 28.38 30.38
C ALA A 76 17.19 28.12 31.85
N TRP A 77 17.02 26.85 32.26
CA TRP A 77 16.48 26.46 33.55
C TRP A 77 17.36 25.46 34.27
N GLU A 78 18.63 25.84 34.49
CA GLU A 78 19.56 25.01 35.26
C GLU A 78 19.00 24.75 36.66
N GLY A 79 18.81 23.48 37.02
CA GLY A 79 18.41 23.00 38.35
C GLY A 79 16.95 22.56 38.52
N LYS A 80 16.07 22.67 37.48
CA LYS A 80 14.69 22.17 37.55
C LYS A 80 14.48 21.00 36.58
N THR A 81 13.69 20.02 37.02
CA THR A 81 13.26 18.93 36.13
C THR A 81 12.25 19.45 35.09
N THR A 82 12.16 18.80 33.92
CA THR A 82 11.24 19.12 32.83
C THR A 82 9.78 19.20 33.34
N TYR A 83 9.42 18.35 34.29
CA TYR A 83 8.07 18.33 34.91
C TYR A 83 7.79 19.54 35.79
N GLN A 84 8.75 20.01 36.61
CA GLN A 84 8.59 21.19 37.43
C GLN A 84 8.41 22.44 36.57
N LEU A 85 9.11 22.53 35.45
CA LEU A 85 8.97 23.62 34.50
C LEU A 85 7.61 23.62 33.82
N PHE A 86 7.13 22.44 33.43
CA PHE A 86 5.79 22.27 32.83
C PHE A 86 4.72 22.71 33.82
N GLU A 87 4.81 22.25 35.08
CA GLU A 87 3.87 22.59 36.13
C GLU A 87 3.82 24.10 36.42
N GLU A 88 4.99 24.75 36.54
CA GLU A 88 5.06 26.20 36.77
C GLU A 88 4.45 27.00 35.61
N ARG A 89 4.73 26.59 34.37
CA ARG A 89 4.14 27.27 33.20
C ARG A 89 2.64 27.04 33.11
N LEU A 90 2.19 25.80 33.34
CA LEU A 90 0.75 25.51 33.36
C LEU A 90 0.05 26.33 34.43
N LYS A 91 0.61 26.43 35.66
CA LYS A 91 0.09 27.29 36.72
C LYS A 91 0.07 28.78 36.34
N ALA A 92 1.10 29.27 35.66
CA ALA A 92 1.14 30.66 35.19
C ALA A 92 0.03 30.94 34.17
N VAL A 93 -0.13 30.06 33.16
CA VAL A 93 -1.19 30.14 32.15
C VAL A 93 -2.58 30.10 32.79
N LEU A 94 -2.82 29.13 33.70
CA LEU A 94 -4.08 29.01 34.41
C LEU A 94 -4.35 30.24 35.30
N GLY A 95 -3.30 30.84 35.89
CA GLY A 95 -3.37 32.09 36.64
C GLY A 95 -3.78 33.29 35.79
N GLU A 96 -3.31 33.39 34.55
CA GLU A 96 -3.74 34.41 33.58
C GLU A 96 -5.21 34.22 33.16
N ILE A 97 -5.60 32.97 32.85
CA ILE A 97 -6.98 32.63 32.49
C ILE A 97 -7.95 33.03 33.62
N LYS A 98 -7.59 32.74 34.89
CA LYS A 98 -8.40 33.10 36.05
C LYS A 98 -8.54 34.60 36.18
N LYS A 99 -7.50 35.40 35.92
CA LYS A 99 -7.55 36.87 35.94
C LYS A 99 -8.45 37.45 34.84
N ALA A 100 -8.62 36.73 33.73
CA ALA A 100 -9.44 37.15 32.61
C ALA A 100 -10.96 36.95 32.82
N ASN A 101 -11.40 36.39 33.96
CA ASN A 101 -12.80 36.25 34.36
C ASN A 101 -13.72 35.69 33.24
N GLY A 102 -13.37 34.59 32.64
CA GLY A 102 -14.19 33.90 31.64
C GLY A 102 -14.09 34.43 30.20
N ASN A 103 -13.22 35.43 29.94
CA ASN A 103 -13.02 35.96 28.57
C ASN A 103 -12.03 35.14 27.75
N ILE A 104 -11.47 34.03 28.30
CA ILE A 104 -10.53 33.15 27.63
C ILE A 104 -11.10 31.74 27.61
N ILE A 105 -11.12 31.12 26.43
CA ILE A 105 -11.37 29.69 26.26
C ILE A 105 -10.02 29.00 26.06
N LEU A 106 -9.72 28.01 26.91
CA LEU A 106 -8.53 27.20 26.79
C LEU A 106 -8.82 26.02 25.86
N PHE A 107 -8.08 25.89 24.73
CA PHE A 107 -8.10 24.71 23.91
C PHE A 107 -6.90 23.84 24.26
N ILE A 108 -7.15 22.55 24.54
CA ILE A 108 -6.14 21.54 24.85
C ILE A 108 -6.28 20.43 23.85
N ASP A 109 -5.28 20.31 22.95
CA ASP A 109 -5.17 19.18 22.07
C ASP A 109 -4.58 17.98 22.81
N GLU A 110 -5.02 16.78 22.46
CA GLU A 110 -4.61 15.53 23.12
C GLU A 110 -4.71 15.59 24.66
N ILE A 111 -5.85 16.04 25.18
CA ILE A 111 -6.08 16.25 26.62
C ILE A 111 -5.76 15.01 27.48
N HIS A 112 -5.84 13.81 26.90
CA HIS A 112 -5.49 12.55 27.55
C HIS A 112 -4.03 12.51 28.01
N GLN A 113 -3.10 13.20 27.32
CA GLN A 113 -1.69 13.26 27.73
C GLN A 113 -1.53 13.99 29.08
N LEU A 114 -2.36 14.98 29.36
CA LEU A 114 -2.34 15.68 30.65
C LEU A 114 -2.91 14.84 31.80
N VAL A 115 -3.83 13.91 31.48
CA VAL A 115 -4.49 13.03 32.46
C VAL A 115 -3.65 11.77 32.73
N GLY A 116 -2.94 11.28 31.73
CA GLY A 116 -2.13 10.06 31.82
C GLY A 116 -0.72 10.24 32.39
N ALA A 117 -0.22 11.47 32.48
CA ALA A 117 1.17 11.76 32.87
C ALA A 117 1.53 11.42 34.34
N GLY A 118 0.53 11.11 35.18
CA GLY A 118 0.73 10.86 36.61
C GLY A 118 1.05 9.42 37.03
N LYS A 119 1.20 8.48 36.08
CA LYS A 119 1.43 7.05 36.42
C LYS A 119 2.89 6.66 36.64
N THR A 120 3.85 7.55 36.40
CA THR A 120 5.27 7.32 36.73
C THR A 120 5.57 7.94 38.10
N ASP A 121 6.25 7.19 38.96
CA ASP A 121 6.64 7.59 40.32
C ASP A 121 7.26 9.00 40.34
N GLY A 122 6.59 9.96 41.01
CA GLY A 122 7.06 11.33 41.23
C GLY A 122 6.51 12.38 40.24
N ALA A 123 5.67 12.07 39.27
CA ALA A 123 5.03 13.03 38.39
C ALA A 123 3.67 13.48 38.97
N MET A 124 3.52 14.78 39.20
CA MET A 124 2.24 15.36 39.62
C MET A 124 1.26 15.36 38.43
N ASP A 125 0.09 14.80 38.62
CA ASP A 125 -0.95 14.70 37.60
C ASP A 125 -1.44 16.12 37.26
N ALA A 126 -1.14 16.61 36.04
CA ALA A 126 -1.57 17.92 35.56
C ALA A 126 -3.11 18.08 35.59
N ALA A 127 -3.85 16.99 35.52
CA ALA A 127 -5.30 16.96 35.70
C ALA A 127 -5.71 17.48 37.08
N ASN A 128 -4.91 17.27 38.13
CA ASN A 128 -5.20 17.77 39.47
C ASN A 128 -5.16 19.30 39.58
N LEU A 129 -4.44 19.97 38.66
CA LEU A 129 -4.47 21.43 38.57
C LEU A 129 -5.71 21.95 37.85
N LEU A 130 -6.22 21.22 36.87
CA LEU A 130 -7.41 21.60 36.08
C LEU A 130 -8.72 21.32 36.83
N LYS A 131 -8.79 20.16 37.54
CA LYS A 131 -10.01 19.71 38.24
C LYS A 131 -10.64 20.76 39.16
N PRO A 132 -9.92 21.50 40.04
CA PRO A 132 -10.51 22.52 40.92
C PRO A 132 -11.07 23.71 40.14
N MET A 133 -10.40 24.15 39.07
CA MET A 133 -10.81 25.31 38.27
C MET A 133 -12.03 24.98 37.41
N LEU A 134 -12.07 23.80 36.83
CA LEU A 134 -13.24 23.27 36.12
C LEU A 134 -14.45 23.14 37.08
N ALA A 135 -14.20 22.69 38.33
CA ALA A 135 -15.25 22.51 39.34
C ALA A 135 -15.91 23.84 39.76
N ARG A 136 -15.13 24.91 39.76
CA ARG A 136 -15.61 26.26 40.18
C ARG A 136 -16.15 27.09 39.03
N GLY A 137 -16.09 26.55 37.77
CA GLY A 137 -16.44 27.31 36.57
C GLY A 137 -15.48 28.47 36.26
N GLU A 138 -14.26 28.45 36.84
CA GLU A 138 -13.24 29.47 36.62
C GLU A 138 -12.49 29.23 35.28
N LEU A 139 -12.69 28.07 34.66
CA LEU A 139 -12.01 27.64 33.41
C LEU A 139 -13.04 27.17 32.38
N HIS A 140 -13.09 27.85 31.23
CA HIS A 140 -13.76 27.35 30.04
C HIS A 140 -12.71 26.61 29.18
N CYS A 141 -12.93 25.31 28.99
CA CYS A 141 -11.95 24.45 28.31
C CYS A 141 -12.62 23.61 27.22
N ILE A 142 -11.96 23.52 26.07
CA ILE A 142 -12.28 22.59 25.02
C ILE A 142 -11.11 21.62 24.94
N GLY A 143 -11.34 20.32 25.18
CA GLY A 143 -10.36 19.28 25.06
C GLY A 143 -10.61 18.43 23.82
N ALA A 144 -9.59 18.17 23.03
CA ALA A 144 -9.65 17.23 21.92
C ALA A 144 -8.93 15.93 22.29
N THR A 145 -9.49 14.79 21.89
CA THR A 145 -8.89 13.46 22.10
C THR A 145 -9.55 12.43 21.18
N THR A 146 -9.00 11.26 21.05
CA THR A 146 -9.63 10.15 20.34
C THR A 146 -10.67 9.44 21.22
N LEU A 147 -11.62 8.72 20.60
CA LEU A 147 -12.66 7.98 21.34
C LEU A 147 -12.08 6.92 22.27
N ASP A 148 -11.01 6.24 21.86
CA ASP A 148 -10.39 5.18 22.66
C ASP A 148 -9.63 5.77 23.86
N GLU A 149 -8.92 6.87 23.67
CA GLU A 149 -8.22 7.59 24.74
C GLU A 149 -9.19 8.27 25.70
N TYR A 150 -10.34 8.79 25.19
CA TYR A 150 -11.40 9.29 26.03
C TYR A 150 -11.90 8.20 27.01
N ARG A 151 -12.23 7.01 26.49
CA ARG A 151 -12.66 5.86 27.30
C ARG A 151 -11.58 5.40 28.29
N GLN A 152 -10.32 5.43 27.86
CA GLN A 152 -9.22 4.94 28.68
C GLN A 152 -8.83 5.88 29.81
N TYR A 153 -8.84 7.19 29.56
CA TYR A 153 -8.26 8.19 30.46
C TYR A 153 -9.30 9.15 31.07
N ILE A 154 -10.32 9.60 30.32
CA ILE A 154 -11.28 10.62 30.79
C ILE A 154 -12.48 9.96 31.46
N GLU A 155 -13.10 8.97 30.82
CA GLU A 155 -14.30 8.28 31.31
C GLU A 155 -14.03 7.51 32.62
N LYS A 156 -12.82 7.00 32.83
CA LYS A 156 -12.41 6.34 34.07
C LYS A 156 -12.18 7.30 35.24
N ASP A 157 -12.03 8.59 34.98
CA ASP A 157 -11.88 9.62 36.00
C ASP A 157 -13.22 10.32 36.25
N ALA A 158 -13.99 9.85 37.23
CA ALA A 158 -15.30 10.41 37.58
C ALA A 158 -15.32 11.91 37.85
N ALA A 159 -14.16 12.51 38.18
CA ALA A 159 -14.04 13.94 38.41
C ALA A 159 -13.93 14.73 37.10
N LEU A 160 -13.35 14.19 36.06
CA LEU A 160 -13.28 14.79 34.72
C LEU A 160 -14.53 14.49 33.91
N GLU A 161 -15.02 13.26 33.91
CA GLU A 161 -16.24 12.83 33.21
C GLU A 161 -17.44 13.76 33.51
N ARG A 162 -17.64 14.11 34.77
CA ARG A 162 -18.76 15.02 35.20
C ARG A 162 -18.57 16.47 34.81
N ARG A 163 -17.39 16.87 34.30
CA ARG A 163 -17.05 18.26 33.98
C ARG A 163 -16.83 18.54 32.53
N PHE A 164 -16.57 17.48 31.75
CA PHE A 164 -16.50 17.57 30.30
C PHE A 164 -17.73 16.91 29.69
N GLN A 165 -18.44 17.68 28.88
CA GLN A 165 -19.50 17.10 28.05
C GLN A 165 -18.88 16.52 26.78
N PRO A 166 -18.99 15.21 26.53
CA PRO A 166 -18.48 14.63 25.32
C PRO A 166 -19.29 15.11 24.11
N ILE A 167 -18.57 15.55 23.08
CA ILE A 167 -19.12 15.91 21.77
C ILE A 167 -18.41 15.03 20.77
N THR A 168 -19.12 14.06 20.22
CA THR A 168 -18.58 13.18 19.17
C THR A 168 -18.57 13.92 17.85
N VAL A 169 -17.39 14.02 17.23
CA VAL A 169 -17.22 14.55 15.89
C VAL A 169 -17.19 13.34 14.95
N GLU A 170 -18.22 13.19 14.13
CA GLU A 170 -18.34 12.10 13.16
C GLU A 170 -17.51 12.39 11.92
N GLU A 171 -17.13 11.33 11.19
CA GLU A 171 -16.46 11.44 9.90
C GLU A 171 -17.41 12.14 8.90
N PRO A 172 -16.94 13.20 8.20
CA PRO A 172 -17.78 13.91 7.23
C PRO A 172 -18.08 13.02 6.02
N ASP A 173 -19.24 13.22 5.41
CA ASP A 173 -19.56 12.59 4.15
C ASP A 173 -18.70 13.15 2.99
N GLU A 174 -18.71 12.47 1.83
CA GLU A 174 -17.91 12.88 0.68
C GLU A 174 -18.20 14.32 0.22
N LYS A 175 -19.46 14.77 0.30
CA LYS A 175 -19.86 16.11 -0.12
C LYS A 175 -19.35 17.18 0.85
N GLN A 176 -19.48 16.92 2.15
CA GLN A 176 -18.95 17.79 3.20
C GLN A 176 -17.43 17.87 3.11
N CYS A 177 -16.77 16.75 2.85
CA CYS A 177 -15.33 16.71 2.66
C CYS A 177 -14.89 17.54 1.43
N GLU A 178 -15.62 17.49 0.33
CA GLU A 178 -15.36 18.31 -0.86
C GLU A 178 -15.47 19.81 -0.54
N GLU A 179 -16.46 20.22 0.26
CA GLU A 179 -16.62 21.61 0.71
C GLU A 179 -15.44 22.04 1.60
N ILE A 180 -15.00 21.17 2.51
CA ILE A 180 -13.81 21.41 3.35
C ILE A 180 -12.57 21.63 2.47
N LEU A 181 -12.34 20.75 1.50
CA LEU A 181 -11.19 20.88 0.59
C LEU A 181 -11.27 22.15 -0.27
N LYS A 182 -12.46 22.54 -0.74
CA LYS A 182 -12.66 23.83 -1.43
C LYS A 182 -12.28 25.02 -0.55
N GLY A 183 -12.62 24.96 0.74
CA GLY A 183 -12.22 25.99 1.72
C GLY A 183 -10.71 26.05 1.97
N LEU A 184 -10.00 24.93 1.83
CA LEU A 184 -8.55 24.85 2.04
C LEU A 184 -7.74 25.14 0.77
N ARG A 185 -8.34 25.07 -0.43
CA ARG A 185 -7.69 25.21 -1.74
C ARG A 185 -6.71 26.35 -1.81
N GLU A 186 -7.14 27.56 -1.50
CA GLU A 186 -6.33 28.78 -1.64
C GLU A 186 -5.05 28.73 -0.80
N ARG A 187 -5.10 28.09 0.36
CA ARG A 187 -3.95 27.92 1.24
C ARG A 187 -2.92 26.97 0.64
N TYR A 188 -3.37 25.81 0.12
CA TYR A 188 -2.49 24.85 -0.54
C TYR A 188 -1.91 25.37 -1.85
N GLU A 189 -2.73 26.05 -2.67
CA GLU A 189 -2.26 26.70 -3.90
C GLU A 189 -1.17 27.75 -3.63
N THR A 190 -1.34 28.52 -2.54
CA THR A 190 -0.36 29.53 -2.14
C THR A 190 0.91 28.91 -1.59
N HIS A 191 0.80 27.83 -0.80
CA HIS A 191 1.92 27.17 -0.17
C HIS A 191 2.81 26.44 -1.19
N HIS A 192 2.21 25.64 -2.07
CA HIS A 192 2.92 24.84 -3.07
C HIS A 192 3.17 25.57 -4.41
N HIS A 193 2.63 26.78 -4.58
CA HIS A 193 2.70 27.56 -5.83
C HIS A 193 2.11 26.83 -7.04
N VAL A 194 1.02 26.10 -6.86
CA VAL A 194 0.28 25.33 -7.86
C VAL A 194 -1.14 25.88 -8.03
N GLN A 195 -1.88 25.36 -9.02
CA GLN A 195 -3.32 25.53 -9.15
C GLN A 195 -4.01 24.19 -9.03
N ILE A 196 -5.12 24.09 -8.26
CA ILE A 196 -5.85 22.84 -8.03
C ILE A 196 -7.19 22.94 -8.76
N THR A 197 -7.50 21.96 -9.61
CA THR A 197 -8.79 21.88 -10.31
C THR A 197 -9.89 21.35 -9.39
N ASP A 198 -11.15 21.64 -9.73
CA ASP A 198 -12.29 21.07 -9.00
C ASP A 198 -12.34 19.55 -9.13
N ASP A 199 -12.02 19.02 -10.32
CA ASP A 199 -11.94 17.59 -10.59
C ASP A 199 -10.88 16.91 -9.71
N ALA A 200 -9.75 17.57 -9.45
CA ALA A 200 -8.72 17.05 -8.54
C ALA A 200 -9.21 16.96 -7.09
N LEU A 201 -9.98 17.94 -6.61
CA LEU A 201 -10.56 17.89 -5.27
C LEU A 201 -11.59 16.77 -5.15
N GLN A 202 -12.46 16.63 -6.14
CA GLN A 202 -13.45 15.56 -6.18
C GLN A 202 -12.78 14.18 -6.27
N ALA A 203 -11.74 14.05 -7.10
CA ALA A 203 -10.95 12.82 -7.21
C ALA A 203 -10.25 12.48 -5.88
N ALA A 204 -9.68 13.47 -5.17
CA ALA A 204 -9.04 13.24 -3.89
C ALA A 204 -10.02 12.68 -2.84
N VAL A 205 -11.23 13.19 -2.79
CA VAL A 205 -12.27 12.68 -1.88
C VAL A 205 -12.71 11.28 -2.28
N SER A 206 -13.13 11.09 -3.54
CA SER A 206 -13.69 9.81 -4.01
C SER A 206 -12.66 8.68 -4.02
N LEU A 207 -11.42 8.96 -4.47
CA LEU A 207 -10.35 7.95 -4.51
C LEU A 207 -9.83 7.61 -3.12
N SER A 208 -9.67 8.62 -2.23
CA SER A 208 -9.26 8.35 -0.86
C SER A 208 -10.32 7.60 -0.06
N ALA A 209 -11.61 7.95 -0.22
CA ALA A 209 -12.71 7.24 0.40
C ALA A 209 -12.76 5.76 -0.01
N ARG A 210 -12.54 5.50 -1.31
CA ARG A 210 -12.62 4.16 -1.90
C ARG A 210 -11.38 3.29 -1.67
N TYR A 211 -10.18 3.88 -1.69
CA TYR A 211 -8.92 3.12 -1.77
C TYR A 211 -8.06 3.21 -0.51
N ILE A 212 -8.30 4.19 0.38
CA ILE A 212 -7.56 4.37 1.63
C ILE A 212 -8.48 4.04 2.80
N SER A 213 -8.32 2.86 3.39
CA SER A 213 -9.20 2.33 4.45
C SER A 213 -8.64 2.50 5.86
N ASP A 214 -7.35 2.83 6.01
CA ASP A 214 -6.65 2.95 7.29
C ASP A 214 -6.73 4.35 7.91
N ARG A 215 -7.34 5.31 7.23
CA ARG A 215 -7.51 6.71 7.66
C ARG A 215 -8.94 7.19 7.40
N PHE A 216 -9.33 8.27 8.08
CA PHE A 216 -10.66 8.86 8.00
C PHE A 216 -10.67 10.13 7.14
N LEU A 217 -11.84 10.47 6.60
CA LEU A 217 -12.09 11.79 6.02
C LEU A 217 -12.20 12.84 7.16
N PRO A 218 -11.76 14.08 6.97
CA PRO A 218 -11.19 14.65 5.74
C PRO A 218 -9.69 14.43 5.58
N ASP A 219 -8.98 13.95 6.61
CA ASP A 219 -7.51 13.93 6.68
C ASP A 219 -6.89 13.18 5.50
N LYS A 220 -7.38 11.97 5.17
CA LYS A 220 -6.85 11.19 4.04
C LYS A 220 -6.97 11.92 2.69
N ALA A 221 -8.03 12.69 2.49
CA ALA A 221 -8.22 13.47 1.27
C ALA A 221 -7.33 14.72 1.25
N ILE A 222 -7.13 15.35 2.40
CA ILE A 222 -6.21 16.49 2.58
C ILE A 222 -4.78 16.04 2.30
N ASP A 223 -4.34 14.93 2.89
CA ASP A 223 -2.99 14.39 2.71
C ASP A 223 -2.71 14.04 1.24
N VAL A 224 -3.69 13.47 0.53
CA VAL A 224 -3.58 13.15 -0.90
C VAL A 224 -3.40 14.43 -1.73
N ILE A 225 -4.17 15.49 -1.45
CA ILE A 225 -4.03 16.78 -2.14
C ILE A 225 -2.69 17.43 -1.82
N ASP A 226 -2.26 17.43 -0.56
CA ASP A 226 -0.98 17.99 -0.15
C ASP A 226 0.18 17.34 -0.90
N GLU A 227 0.22 15.99 -0.93
CA GLU A 227 1.24 15.25 -1.65
C GLU A 227 1.16 15.44 -3.17
N ALA A 228 -0.04 15.50 -3.75
CA ALA A 228 -0.21 15.79 -5.17
C ALA A 228 0.34 17.18 -5.52
N CYS A 229 0.02 18.19 -4.72
CA CYS A 229 0.57 19.53 -4.86
C CYS A 229 2.10 19.55 -4.74
N ALA A 230 2.65 18.83 -3.75
CA ALA A 230 4.09 18.72 -3.56
C ALA A 230 4.78 18.04 -4.76
N LYS A 231 4.24 16.94 -5.28
CA LYS A 231 4.77 16.22 -6.46
C LYS A 231 4.75 17.11 -7.70
N VAL A 232 3.65 17.82 -7.94
CA VAL A 232 3.50 18.74 -9.07
C VAL A 232 4.47 19.91 -8.95
N SER A 233 4.58 20.49 -7.78
CA SER A 233 5.56 21.57 -7.49
C SER A 233 6.99 21.10 -7.76
N LEU A 234 7.38 19.93 -7.24
CA LEU A 234 8.71 19.33 -7.47
C LEU A 234 8.95 18.94 -8.92
N SER A 235 7.93 18.45 -9.64
CA SER A 235 8.05 18.11 -11.07
C SER A 235 8.31 19.33 -11.93
N GLY A 236 7.78 20.49 -11.54
CA GLY A 236 8.09 21.78 -12.14
C GLY A 236 9.56 22.18 -12.01
N PHE A 237 10.29 21.63 -11.04
CA PHE A 237 11.74 21.84 -10.87
C PHE A 237 12.61 20.81 -11.59
N LYS A 238 12.03 19.78 -12.22
CA LYS A 238 12.82 18.83 -13.02
C LYS A 238 13.46 19.57 -14.19
N THR A 239 14.78 19.54 -14.20
CA THR A 239 15.58 20.08 -15.30
C THR A 239 15.22 19.32 -16.58
N PRO A 240 14.85 19.98 -17.70
CA PRO A 240 14.58 19.29 -18.95
C PRO A 240 15.73 18.36 -19.35
N GLU A 241 15.41 17.22 -19.91
CA GLU A 241 16.36 16.19 -20.33
C GLU A 241 17.51 16.78 -21.20
N HIS A 242 17.17 17.75 -22.03
CA HIS A 242 18.13 18.50 -22.83
C HIS A 242 19.17 19.30 -22.01
N ILE A 243 18.83 19.79 -20.80
CA ILE A 243 19.83 20.48 -19.94
C ILE A 243 20.74 19.44 -19.30
N TYR A 244 20.20 18.27 -18.94
CA TYR A 244 20.99 17.14 -18.42
C TYR A 244 21.98 16.60 -19.46
N GLU A 245 21.57 16.50 -20.73
CA GLU A 245 22.47 16.15 -21.84
C GLU A 245 23.59 17.16 -22.01
N LEU A 246 23.27 18.45 -21.93
CA LEU A 246 24.28 19.54 -22.01
C LEU A 246 25.25 19.49 -20.80
N GLU A 247 24.79 19.16 -19.61
CA GLU A 247 25.65 18.98 -18.43
C GLU A 247 26.56 17.76 -18.58
N LYS A 248 26.07 16.67 -19.17
CA LYS A 248 26.87 15.49 -19.49
C LYS A 248 27.97 15.79 -20.53
N VAL A 249 27.65 16.60 -21.53
CA VAL A 249 28.63 17.08 -22.51
C VAL A 249 29.71 17.96 -21.84
N LEU A 250 29.31 18.77 -20.86
CA LEU A 250 30.25 19.59 -20.08
C LEU A 250 31.25 18.72 -19.30
N GLY A 251 30.77 17.65 -18.65
CA GLY A 251 31.63 16.68 -17.95
C GLY A 251 32.64 16.00 -18.90
N ASN A 252 32.22 15.71 -20.14
CA ASN A 252 33.11 15.13 -21.14
C ASN A 252 34.22 16.12 -21.58
N TYR A 253 33.92 17.43 -21.64
CA TYR A 253 34.95 18.42 -21.91
C TYR A 253 35.97 18.55 -20.75
N GLU A 254 35.52 18.37 -19.51
CA GLU A 254 36.43 18.36 -18.35
C GLU A 254 37.41 17.21 -18.40
N ALA A 255 36.91 16.00 -18.67
CA ALA A 255 37.75 14.82 -18.80
C ALA A 255 38.77 14.93 -19.97
N LYS A 256 38.32 15.42 -21.11
CA LYS A 256 39.21 15.64 -22.28
C LYS A 256 40.27 16.73 -22.03
N MET A 257 39.92 17.77 -21.28
CA MET A 257 40.86 18.82 -20.93
C MET A 257 41.95 18.29 -19.97
N GLU A 258 41.58 17.47 -19.00
CA GLU A 258 42.55 16.79 -18.09
C GLU A 258 43.49 15.88 -18.90
N GLU A 259 42.94 15.10 -19.84
CA GLU A 259 43.74 14.21 -20.72
C GLU A 259 44.73 15.01 -21.59
N ALA A 260 44.31 16.11 -22.20
CA ALA A 260 45.16 16.97 -23.00
C ALA A 260 46.27 17.66 -22.16
N ILE A 261 45.97 18.04 -20.91
CA ILE A 261 46.97 18.61 -19.99
C ILE A 261 48.00 17.53 -19.60
N LEU A 262 47.57 16.31 -19.29
CA LEU A 262 48.47 15.21 -18.98
C LEU A 262 49.35 14.80 -20.16
N ALA A 263 48.85 14.92 -21.40
CA ALA A 263 49.60 14.67 -22.63
C ALA A 263 50.55 15.83 -23.00
N GLY A 264 50.51 16.96 -22.31
CA GLY A 264 51.35 18.13 -22.56
C GLY A 264 50.93 18.99 -23.77
N ASP A 265 49.75 18.70 -24.36
CA ASP A 265 49.21 19.46 -25.49
C ASP A 265 48.43 20.71 -25.04
N LEU A 266 49.15 21.79 -24.82
CA LEU A 266 48.60 23.06 -24.35
C LEU A 266 47.70 23.76 -25.40
N VAL A 267 47.88 23.46 -26.70
CA VAL A 267 47.09 24.06 -27.77
C VAL A 267 45.70 23.43 -27.78
N GLU A 268 45.62 22.10 -27.71
CA GLU A 268 44.35 21.38 -27.65
C GLU A 268 43.62 21.64 -26.33
N ALA A 269 44.33 21.71 -25.20
CA ALA A 269 43.76 22.09 -23.91
C ALA A 269 43.09 23.47 -23.95
N SER A 270 43.72 24.46 -24.60
CA SER A 270 43.17 25.82 -24.78
C SER A 270 41.93 25.83 -25.65
N ARG A 271 41.87 24.99 -26.69
CA ARG A 271 40.72 24.83 -27.58
C ARG A 271 39.53 24.23 -26.82
N ILE A 272 39.76 23.13 -26.09
CA ILE A 272 38.72 22.45 -25.28
C ILE A 272 38.18 23.40 -24.21
N ARG A 273 39.05 24.25 -23.60
CA ARG A 273 38.64 25.29 -22.67
C ARG A 273 37.67 26.30 -23.28
N ALA A 274 37.92 26.77 -24.48
CA ALA A 274 37.02 27.69 -25.17
C ALA A 274 35.66 27.05 -25.47
N GLU A 275 35.65 25.78 -25.93
CA GLU A 275 34.44 25.01 -26.17
C GLU A 275 33.63 24.76 -24.87
N LYS A 276 34.32 24.50 -23.75
CA LYS A 276 33.73 24.38 -22.41
C LYS A 276 33.05 25.69 -21.99
N GLU A 277 33.71 26.83 -22.12
CA GLU A 277 33.15 28.15 -21.77
C GLU A 277 31.90 28.48 -22.59
N ASP A 278 31.90 28.15 -23.89
CA ASP A 278 30.72 28.34 -24.74
C ASP A 278 29.56 27.40 -24.39
N ALA A 279 29.86 26.14 -24.03
CA ALA A 279 28.86 25.19 -23.50
C ALA A 279 28.26 25.68 -22.19
N GLN A 280 29.09 26.20 -21.27
CA GLN A 280 28.62 26.79 -20.01
C GLN A 280 27.70 28.00 -20.24
N LYS A 281 28.04 28.90 -21.17
CA LYS A 281 27.19 30.04 -21.52
C LYS A 281 25.84 29.59 -22.08
N LYS A 282 25.82 28.57 -22.95
CA LYS A 282 24.58 27.98 -23.49
C LYS A 282 23.71 27.37 -22.40
N ILE A 283 24.29 26.58 -21.46
CA ILE A 283 23.59 26.01 -20.31
C ILE A 283 22.98 27.13 -19.46
N MET A 284 23.75 28.16 -19.14
CA MET A 284 23.30 29.29 -18.32
C MET A 284 22.14 30.07 -18.99
N GLN A 285 22.22 30.30 -20.30
CA GLN A 285 21.14 30.94 -21.06
C GLN A 285 19.89 30.04 -21.10
N THR A 286 20.04 28.74 -21.31
CA THR A 286 18.94 27.78 -21.36
C THR A 286 18.26 27.68 -19.99
N LYS A 287 19.04 27.59 -18.91
CA LYS A 287 18.52 27.63 -17.52
C LYS A 287 17.78 28.95 -17.23
N LYS A 288 18.32 30.10 -17.70
CA LYS A 288 17.67 31.39 -17.49
C LYS A 288 16.36 31.53 -18.29
N ARG A 289 16.32 31.01 -19.52
CA ARG A 289 15.10 30.96 -20.35
C ARG A 289 14.06 30.02 -19.73
N PHE A 290 14.49 28.89 -19.22
CA PHE A 290 13.63 27.93 -18.55
C PHE A 290 13.00 28.52 -17.27
N ARG A 291 13.83 29.14 -16.38
CA ARG A 291 13.34 29.86 -15.19
C ARG A 291 12.37 30.99 -15.52
N LYS A 292 12.62 31.76 -16.59
CA LYS A 292 11.69 32.81 -17.04
C LYS A 292 10.37 32.25 -17.57
N LYS A 293 10.38 31.10 -18.25
CA LYS A 293 9.17 30.42 -18.72
C LYS A 293 8.35 29.83 -17.58
N GLN A 294 9.01 29.37 -16.51
CA GLN A 294 8.34 28.84 -15.30
C GLN A 294 7.76 29.94 -14.42
N ALA A 295 8.41 31.07 -14.29
CA ALA A 295 7.97 32.17 -13.40
C ALA A 295 6.58 32.76 -13.75
N GLY A 296 5.98 32.38 -14.88
CA GLY A 296 4.65 32.83 -15.31
C GLY A 296 3.56 31.77 -15.36
N ARG A 297 3.87 30.48 -15.08
CA ARG A 297 2.89 29.39 -15.11
C ARG A 297 2.86 28.68 -13.76
N LYS A 298 1.74 28.79 -13.06
CA LYS A 298 1.48 27.91 -11.92
C LYS A 298 1.17 26.50 -12.48
N PRO A 299 1.90 25.46 -12.08
CA PRO A 299 1.60 24.11 -12.52
C PRO A 299 0.21 23.70 -12.01
N LEU A 300 -0.49 22.92 -12.80
CA LEU A 300 -1.86 22.51 -12.55
C LEU A 300 -1.88 21.12 -11.91
N VAL A 301 -2.63 20.97 -10.83
CA VAL A 301 -2.93 19.67 -10.20
C VAL A 301 -4.27 19.21 -10.76
N THR A 302 -4.26 18.09 -11.48
CA THR A 302 -5.44 17.48 -12.09
C THR A 302 -5.77 16.15 -11.40
N GLU A 303 -6.87 15.52 -11.81
CA GLU A 303 -7.25 14.19 -11.35
C GLU A 303 -6.15 13.15 -11.56
N GLU A 304 -5.34 13.27 -12.62
CA GLU A 304 -4.27 12.32 -12.92
C GLU A 304 -3.15 12.32 -11.86
N GLU A 305 -2.75 13.48 -11.37
CA GLU A 305 -1.74 13.60 -10.32
C GLU A 305 -2.26 13.06 -9.00
N VAL A 306 -3.52 13.33 -8.69
CA VAL A 306 -4.20 12.77 -7.50
C VAL A 306 -4.26 11.25 -7.59
N ALA A 307 -4.68 10.71 -8.73
CA ALA A 307 -4.70 9.27 -8.97
C ALA A 307 -3.31 8.63 -8.89
N ALA A 308 -2.25 9.36 -9.32
CA ALA A 308 -0.87 8.91 -9.16
C ALA A 308 -0.46 8.78 -7.70
N VAL A 309 -0.83 9.74 -6.84
CA VAL A 309 -0.55 9.67 -5.40
C VAL A 309 -1.26 8.49 -4.76
N VAL A 310 -2.56 8.33 -5.01
CA VAL A 310 -3.32 7.20 -4.48
C VAL A 310 -2.75 5.87 -4.96
N SER A 311 -2.30 5.80 -6.23
CA SER A 311 -1.63 4.61 -6.77
C SER A 311 -0.31 4.30 -6.06
N ASP A 312 0.47 5.32 -5.73
CA ASP A 312 1.75 5.14 -5.03
C ASP A 312 1.55 4.66 -3.59
N TRP A 313 0.51 5.12 -2.91
CA TRP A 313 0.21 4.72 -1.54
C TRP A 313 -0.38 3.32 -1.46
N THR A 314 -1.38 3.06 -2.30
CA THR A 314 -2.13 1.79 -2.27
C THR A 314 -1.48 0.69 -3.11
N LYS A 315 -0.48 1.03 -3.94
CA LYS A 315 0.11 0.17 -4.96
C LYS A 315 -0.88 -0.33 -6.02
N ILE A 316 -2.04 0.34 -6.12
CA ILE A 316 -3.07 0.05 -7.12
C ILE A 316 -2.90 1.04 -8.26
N PRO A 317 -2.80 0.61 -9.52
CA PRO A 317 -2.66 1.52 -10.65
C PRO A 317 -3.99 2.22 -10.98
N VAL A 318 -4.40 3.17 -10.12
CA VAL A 318 -5.68 3.90 -10.22
C VAL A 318 -5.82 4.64 -11.56
N GLN A 319 -4.72 5.16 -12.12
CA GLN A 319 -4.71 5.82 -13.42
C GLN A 319 -5.17 4.95 -14.60
N LYS A 320 -4.97 3.62 -14.50
CA LYS A 320 -5.37 2.67 -15.55
C LYS A 320 -6.80 2.15 -15.39
N LEU A 321 -7.47 2.51 -14.30
CA LEU A 321 -8.79 1.94 -13.95
C LEU A 321 -9.96 2.64 -14.64
N GLN A 322 -9.84 3.91 -15.03
CA GLN A 322 -11.00 4.68 -15.49
C GLN A 322 -11.47 4.36 -16.91
N GLU A 323 -10.60 4.22 -17.91
CA GLU A 323 -11.05 3.95 -19.29
C GLU A 323 -10.86 2.49 -19.75
N SER A 324 -9.88 1.77 -19.20
CA SER A 324 -9.51 0.43 -19.65
C SER A 324 -10.12 -0.72 -18.84
N GLU A 325 -10.68 -0.46 -17.65
CA GLU A 325 -11.18 -1.52 -16.76
C GLU A 325 -12.34 -2.30 -17.40
N GLY A 326 -13.29 -1.61 -18.01
CA GLY A 326 -14.40 -2.26 -18.70
C GLY A 326 -13.96 -3.19 -19.83
N VAL A 327 -13.02 -2.73 -20.67
CA VAL A 327 -12.46 -3.54 -21.78
C VAL A 327 -11.64 -4.70 -21.25
N ARG A 328 -10.91 -4.49 -20.16
CA ARG A 328 -10.08 -5.55 -19.52
C ARG A 328 -10.94 -6.61 -18.87
N LEU A 329 -11.98 -6.21 -18.14
CA LEU A 329 -12.95 -7.15 -17.57
C LEU A 329 -13.68 -7.96 -18.66
N GLN A 330 -13.96 -7.35 -19.82
CA GLN A 330 -14.47 -8.10 -20.97
C GLN A 330 -13.48 -9.16 -21.48
N LYS A 331 -12.17 -8.85 -21.51
CA LYS A 331 -11.11 -9.74 -21.97
C LYS A 331 -10.53 -10.63 -20.85
N LEU A 332 -11.08 -10.59 -19.63
CA LEU A 332 -10.55 -11.29 -18.47
C LEU A 332 -10.39 -12.80 -18.73
N GLU A 333 -11.39 -13.45 -19.33
CA GLU A 333 -11.34 -14.87 -19.69
C GLU A 333 -10.14 -15.19 -20.60
N GLN A 334 -9.95 -14.38 -21.66
CA GLN A 334 -8.82 -14.55 -22.58
C GLN A 334 -7.47 -14.35 -21.87
N THR A 335 -7.41 -13.42 -20.92
CA THR A 335 -6.19 -13.17 -20.15
C THR A 335 -5.88 -14.32 -19.21
N LEU A 336 -6.88 -14.88 -18.53
CA LEU A 336 -6.70 -16.05 -17.68
C LEU A 336 -6.26 -17.29 -18.49
N HIS A 337 -6.82 -17.51 -19.68
CA HIS A 337 -6.43 -18.62 -20.56
C HIS A 337 -5.02 -18.52 -21.13
N LYS A 338 -4.35 -17.37 -21.07
CA LYS A 338 -2.93 -17.29 -21.42
C LYS A 338 -2.03 -18.10 -20.48
N ARG A 339 -2.44 -18.23 -19.22
CA ARG A 339 -1.70 -18.96 -18.17
C ARG A 339 -2.37 -20.28 -17.79
N VAL A 340 -3.70 -20.31 -17.74
CA VAL A 340 -4.46 -21.50 -17.32
C VAL A 340 -4.94 -22.25 -18.57
N VAL A 341 -4.47 -23.49 -18.72
CA VAL A 341 -4.84 -24.37 -19.83
C VAL A 341 -6.00 -25.25 -19.44
N GLY A 342 -7.04 -25.28 -20.24
CA GLY A 342 -8.29 -25.97 -19.92
C GLY A 342 -9.08 -25.26 -18.84
N GLN A 343 -9.93 -26.01 -18.11
CA GLN A 343 -10.75 -25.50 -16.99
C GLN A 343 -11.73 -24.38 -17.41
N GLU A 344 -12.31 -24.50 -18.59
CA GLU A 344 -13.15 -23.48 -19.26
C GLU A 344 -14.29 -22.99 -18.34
N GLU A 345 -14.98 -23.94 -17.67
CA GLU A 345 -16.09 -23.60 -16.75
C GLU A 345 -15.60 -22.78 -15.56
N ALA A 346 -14.47 -23.16 -14.96
CA ALA A 346 -13.92 -22.47 -13.81
C ALA A 346 -13.47 -21.05 -14.18
N VAL A 347 -12.78 -20.89 -15.30
CA VAL A 347 -12.33 -19.58 -15.79
C VAL A 347 -13.53 -18.67 -16.11
N THR A 348 -14.53 -19.20 -16.82
CA THR A 348 -15.74 -18.43 -17.19
C THR A 348 -16.55 -18.03 -15.95
N ALA A 349 -16.73 -18.92 -14.97
CA ALA A 349 -17.47 -18.63 -13.74
C ALA A 349 -16.77 -17.58 -12.89
N VAL A 350 -15.44 -17.70 -12.70
CA VAL A 350 -14.63 -16.70 -12.00
C VAL A 350 -14.74 -15.34 -12.69
N ALA A 351 -14.58 -15.29 -14.00
CA ALA A 351 -14.64 -14.04 -14.74
C ALA A 351 -16.01 -13.37 -14.64
N LYS A 352 -17.11 -14.15 -14.71
CA LYS A 352 -18.48 -13.64 -14.52
C LYS A 352 -18.71 -13.08 -13.12
N ALA A 353 -18.28 -13.79 -12.08
CA ALA A 353 -18.45 -13.36 -10.69
C ALA A 353 -17.66 -12.09 -10.40
N VAL A 354 -16.42 -12.01 -10.87
CA VAL A 354 -15.57 -10.82 -10.75
C VAL A 354 -16.19 -9.62 -11.48
N ARG A 355 -16.71 -9.81 -12.70
CA ARG A 355 -17.43 -8.75 -13.43
C ARG A 355 -18.62 -8.23 -12.63
N ARG A 356 -19.45 -9.12 -12.06
CA ARG A 356 -20.60 -8.73 -11.21
C ARG A 356 -20.16 -7.89 -10.00
N GLY A 357 -19.09 -8.31 -9.33
CA GLY A 357 -18.54 -7.59 -8.18
C GLY A 357 -18.02 -6.20 -8.52
N ARG A 358 -17.28 -6.08 -9.63
CA ARG A 358 -16.66 -4.82 -10.05
C ARG A 358 -17.64 -3.79 -10.64
N VAL A 359 -18.72 -4.24 -11.27
CA VAL A 359 -19.78 -3.35 -11.80
C VAL A 359 -20.69 -2.82 -10.68
N GLY A 360 -20.54 -3.28 -9.44
CA GLY A 360 -21.33 -2.80 -8.31
C GLY A 360 -22.72 -3.45 -8.19
N LEU A 361 -22.95 -4.57 -8.87
CA LEU A 361 -24.22 -5.33 -8.77
C LEU A 361 -24.26 -6.26 -7.55
N LYS A 362 -23.18 -6.32 -6.77
CA LYS A 362 -23.06 -7.11 -5.55
C LYS A 362 -23.20 -6.20 -4.33
N ASP A 363 -23.58 -6.77 -3.19
CA ASP A 363 -23.59 -6.06 -1.90
C ASP A 363 -22.18 -5.47 -1.63
N PRO A 364 -22.06 -4.15 -1.44
CA PRO A 364 -20.79 -3.48 -1.26
C PRO A 364 -20.04 -3.93 0.00
N LYS A 365 -20.74 -4.54 0.97
CA LYS A 365 -20.13 -5.07 2.18
C LYS A 365 -19.41 -6.40 1.96
N ARG A 366 -19.76 -7.17 0.94
CA ARG A 366 -19.20 -8.50 0.68
C ARG A 366 -17.92 -8.45 -0.18
N PRO A 367 -17.01 -9.42 -0.05
CA PRO A 367 -15.85 -9.55 -0.93
C PRO A 367 -16.23 -9.52 -2.42
N ILE A 368 -15.33 -9.06 -3.31
CA ILE A 368 -15.55 -9.00 -4.77
C ILE A 368 -16.04 -10.35 -5.31
N GLY A 369 -15.48 -11.44 -4.83
CA GLY A 369 -15.87 -12.80 -5.16
C GLY A 369 -15.36 -13.80 -4.14
N SER A 370 -16.13 -14.85 -3.91
CA SER A 370 -15.76 -15.96 -3.05
C SER A 370 -15.91 -17.28 -3.78
N PHE A 371 -14.85 -18.08 -3.83
CA PHE A 371 -14.76 -19.27 -4.67
C PHE A 371 -14.25 -20.46 -3.87
N LEU A 372 -14.84 -21.64 -4.09
CA LEU A 372 -14.31 -22.90 -3.60
C LEU A 372 -13.85 -23.75 -4.80
N PHE A 373 -12.54 -23.98 -4.92
CA PHE A 373 -11.92 -24.77 -5.98
C PHE A 373 -11.70 -26.21 -5.51
N LEU A 374 -12.38 -27.13 -6.15
CA LEU A 374 -12.38 -28.55 -5.81
C LEU A 374 -11.67 -29.34 -6.89
N GLY A 375 -10.89 -30.35 -6.51
CA GLY A 375 -10.27 -31.24 -7.48
C GLY A 375 -8.90 -31.75 -7.04
N PRO A 376 -8.32 -32.66 -7.81
CA PRO A 376 -7.02 -33.25 -7.50
C PRO A 376 -5.88 -32.22 -7.52
N THR A 377 -4.73 -32.62 -7.00
CA THR A 377 -3.53 -31.78 -7.03
C THR A 377 -3.00 -31.59 -8.44
N GLY A 378 -2.42 -30.45 -8.74
CA GLY A 378 -1.74 -30.18 -10.02
C GLY A 378 -2.64 -29.94 -11.23
N VAL A 379 -3.94 -29.65 -11.03
CA VAL A 379 -4.89 -29.34 -12.12
C VAL A 379 -5.03 -27.83 -12.43
N GLY A 380 -4.31 -26.97 -11.70
CA GLY A 380 -4.26 -25.54 -11.98
C GLY A 380 -5.02 -24.64 -10.99
N LYS A 381 -5.49 -25.13 -9.85
CA LYS A 381 -6.21 -24.32 -8.84
C LYS A 381 -5.41 -23.09 -8.39
N THR A 382 -4.20 -23.31 -7.90
CA THR A 382 -3.31 -22.21 -7.46
C THR A 382 -2.87 -21.32 -8.62
N GLU A 383 -2.69 -21.88 -9.83
CA GLU A 383 -2.28 -21.12 -11.01
C GLU A 383 -3.41 -20.16 -11.47
N LEU A 384 -4.67 -20.60 -11.39
CA LEU A 384 -5.81 -19.71 -11.65
C LEU A 384 -5.86 -18.56 -10.65
N SER A 385 -5.57 -18.82 -9.37
CA SER A 385 -5.52 -17.78 -8.32
C SER A 385 -4.43 -16.74 -8.61
N LYS A 386 -3.23 -17.18 -9.02
CA LYS A 386 -2.12 -16.30 -9.43
C LYS A 386 -2.46 -15.51 -10.68
N ALA A 387 -3.00 -16.17 -11.70
CA ALA A 387 -3.43 -15.50 -12.94
C ALA A 387 -4.51 -14.45 -12.68
N LEU A 388 -5.41 -14.71 -11.72
CA LEU A 388 -6.44 -13.78 -11.32
C LEU A 388 -5.85 -12.57 -10.59
N SER A 389 -4.89 -12.76 -9.68
CA SER A 389 -4.18 -11.68 -8.99
C SER A 389 -3.48 -10.76 -10.00
N GLU A 390 -2.72 -11.31 -10.93
CA GLU A 390 -2.06 -10.55 -11.98
C GLU A 390 -3.06 -9.80 -12.89
N ALA A 391 -4.18 -10.44 -13.25
CA ALA A 391 -5.18 -9.84 -14.11
C ALA A 391 -5.96 -8.70 -13.46
N LEU A 392 -6.25 -8.80 -12.14
CA LEU A 392 -7.04 -7.82 -11.40
C LEU A 392 -6.19 -6.70 -10.79
N PHE A 393 -5.05 -7.06 -10.22
CA PHE A 393 -4.23 -6.16 -9.41
C PHE A 393 -2.87 -5.84 -10.04
N HIS A 394 -2.56 -6.38 -11.23
CA HIS A 394 -1.30 -6.18 -11.98
C HIS A 394 -0.04 -6.67 -11.27
N ASP A 395 -0.21 -7.42 -10.21
CA ASP A 395 0.88 -8.02 -9.45
C ASP A 395 0.52 -9.45 -9.04
N GLU A 396 1.35 -10.40 -9.40
CA GLU A 396 1.21 -11.78 -8.92
C GLU A 396 1.40 -11.88 -7.40
N ASN A 397 2.20 -10.96 -6.83
CA ASN A 397 2.48 -10.90 -5.40
C ASN A 397 1.32 -10.27 -4.59
N ALA A 398 0.33 -9.66 -5.25
CA ALA A 398 -0.91 -9.22 -4.59
C ALA A 398 -1.80 -10.42 -4.17
N MET A 399 -1.21 -11.62 -4.07
CA MET A 399 -1.87 -12.82 -3.57
C MET A 399 -1.36 -13.17 -2.17
N ILE A 400 -2.27 -13.12 -1.19
CA ILE A 400 -2.03 -13.57 0.18
C ILE A 400 -2.36 -15.06 0.26
N ARG A 401 -1.34 -15.92 0.37
CA ARG A 401 -1.55 -17.35 0.55
C ARG A 401 -1.51 -17.71 2.03
N VAL A 402 -2.52 -18.48 2.47
CA VAL A 402 -2.65 -19.01 3.81
C VAL A 402 -2.84 -20.53 3.69
N ASP A 403 -1.88 -21.29 4.20
CA ASP A 403 -1.95 -22.76 4.21
C ASP A 403 -2.69 -23.23 5.45
N MET A 404 -3.84 -23.88 5.24
CA MET A 404 -4.69 -24.32 6.34
C MET A 404 -4.10 -25.49 7.14
N SER A 405 -3.06 -26.13 6.65
CA SER A 405 -2.30 -27.12 7.42
C SER A 405 -1.62 -26.51 8.65
N GLU A 406 -1.36 -25.21 8.66
CA GLU A 406 -0.80 -24.47 9.81
C GLU A 406 -1.87 -24.10 10.85
N TYR A 407 -3.17 -24.24 10.51
CA TYR A 407 -4.33 -23.83 11.31
C TYR A 407 -5.23 -25.01 11.70
N MET A 408 -4.63 -26.17 11.94
CA MET A 408 -5.35 -27.39 12.35
C MET A 408 -5.75 -27.38 13.82
N GLU A 409 -5.05 -26.61 14.65
CA GLU A 409 -5.24 -26.57 16.09
C GLU A 409 -5.92 -25.28 16.54
N GLN A 410 -6.71 -25.32 17.60
CA GLN A 410 -7.49 -24.19 18.09
C GLN A 410 -6.62 -22.96 18.41
N HIS A 411 -5.46 -23.14 19.02
CA HIS A 411 -4.57 -22.02 19.33
C HIS A 411 -3.95 -21.38 18.07
N SER A 412 -3.88 -22.09 16.96
CA SER A 412 -3.39 -21.54 15.70
C SER A 412 -4.35 -20.53 15.09
N VAL A 413 -5.66 -20.62 15.42
CA VAL A 413 -6.67 -19.64 14.96
C VAL A 413 -6.37 -18.23 15.49
N ALA A 414 -5.86 -18.14 16.73
CA ALA A 414 -5.42 -16.87 17.31
C ALA A 414 -4.28 -16.21 16.51
N LYS A 415 -3.44 -16.98 15.82
CA LYS A 415 -2.41 -16.41 14.93
C LYS A 415 -3.01 -15.71 13.70
N MET A 416 -4.22 -16.10 13.29
CA MET A 416 -4.88 -15.53 12.11
C MET A 416 -5.39 -14.12 12.37
N ILE A 417 -6.04 -13.90 13.53
CA ILE A 417 -6.71 -12.63 13.88
C ILE A 417 -6.06 -11.89 15.06
N GLY A 418 -5.04 -12.51 15.68
CA GLY A 418 -4.35 -12.02 16.87
C GLY A 418 -4.80 -12.72 18.16
N SER A 419 -3.91 -12.73 19.16
CA SER A 419 -4.16 -13.34 20.47
C SER A 419 -5.01 -12.40 21.34
N PRO A 420 -5.96 -12.93 22.13
CA PRO A 420 -6.74 -12.12 23.07
C PRO A 420 -5.85 -11.41 24.11
N PRO A 421 -6.32 -10.31 24.73
CA PRO A 421 -5.59 -9.60 25.78
C PRO A 421 -5.20 -10.57 26.91
N GLY A 422 -3.93 -10.51 27.33
CA GLY A 422 -3.38 -11.33 28.40
C GLY A 422 -2.70 -12.64 27.95
N TYR A 423 -2.74 -12.97 26.66
CA TYR A 423 -2.00 -14.12 26.10
C TYR A 423 -0.70 -13.67 25.42
N VAL A 424 0.31 -14.54 25.40
CA VAL A 424 1.59 -14.31 24.71
C VAL A 424 1.33 -14.07 23.22
N GLY A 425 1.90 -12.99 22.65
CA GLY A 425 1.73 -12.62 21.24
C GLY A 425 0.55 -11.66 20.94
N HIS A 426 -0.07 -11.08 21.98
CA HIS A 426 -1.13 -10.07 21.78
C HIS A 426 -0.65 -8.84 21.00
N ASP A 427 0.60 -8.41 21.23
CA ASP A 427 1.19 -7.24 20.57
C ASP A 427 1.63 -7.53 19.11
N GLU A 428 1.74 -8.79 18.72
CA GLU A 428 2.19 -9.17 17.37
C GLU A 428 1.10 -9.04 16.28
N GLY A 429 -0.16 -8.80 16.68
CA GLY A 429 -1.28 -8.74 15.73
C GLY A 429 -1.62 -10.08 15.06
N GLY A 430 -2.60 -10.11 14.17
CA GLY A 430 -2.98 -11.31 13.42
C GLY A 430 -2.33 -11.35 12.03
N GLN A 431 -1.77 -12.51 11.67
CA GLN A 431 -1.07 -12.66 10.39
C GLN A 431 -1.95 -12.38 9.17
N LEU A 432 -3.22 -12.77 9.19
CA LEU A 432 -4.15 -12.50 8.10
C LEU A 432 -4.65 -11.06 8.19
N SER A 433 -5.07 -10.60 9.37
CA SER A 433 -5.59 -9.25 9.58
C SER A 433 -4.59 -8.17 9.18
N ASP A 434 -3.31 -8.32 9.58
CA ASP A 434 -2.28 -7.34 9.22
C ASP A 434 -1.93 -7.36 7.72
N LYS A 435 -1.85 -8.55 7.10
CA LYS A 435 -1.62 -8.66 5.65
C LYS A 435 -2.75 -8.03 4.85
N VAL A 436 -4.00 -8.24 5.22
CA VAL A 436 -5.15 -7.65 4.51
C VAL A 436 -5.24 -6.15 4.76
N ARG A 437 -4.95 -5.69 5.97
CA ARG A 437 -4.92 -4.27 6.29
C ARG A 437 -3.86 -3.51 5.48
N THR A 438 -2.68 -4.12 5.28
CA THR A 438 -1.60 -3.54 4.46
C THR A 438 -1.84 -3.70 2.96
N HIS A 439 -2.59 -4.72 2.54
CA HIS A 439 -2.91 -5.01 1.14
C HIS A 439 -4.41 -5.29 0.96
N PRO A 440 -5.28 -4.28 1.11
CA PRO A 440 -6.74 -4.46 1.05
C PRO A 440 -7.24 -4.89 -0.33
N TYR A 441 -6.43 -4.71 -1.37
CA TYR A 441 -6.70 -5.15 -2.75
C TYR A 441 -5.85 -6.37 -3.08
N SER A 442 -6.34 -7.55 -2.70
CA SER A 442 -5.57 -8.79 -2.86
C SER A 442 -6.47 -9.98 -3.18
N VAL A 443 -5.87 -11.02 -3.74
CA VAL A 443 -6.47 -12.36 -3.79
C VAL A 443 -6.03 -13.12 -2.55
N ILE A 444 -6.96 -13.54 -1.74
CA ILE A 444 -6.67 -14.36 -0.56
C ILE A 444 -6.92 -15.82 -0.92
N LEU A 445 -5.86 -16.62 -0.88
CA LEU A 445 -5.91 -18.05 -1.16
C LEU A 445 -5.77 -18.84 0.12
N PHE A 446 -6.87 -19.47 0.56
CA PHE A 446 -6.87 -20.47 1.63
C PHE A 446 -6.64 -21.84 1.00
N ASP A 447 -5.43 -22.38 1.16
CA ASP A 447 -5.06 -23.66 0.57
C ASP A 447 -5.37 -24.82 1.52
N GLU A 448 -5.93 -25.92 1.00
CA GLU A 448 -6.33 -27.12 1.74
C GLU A 448 -7.31 -26.84 2.90
N ILE A 449 -8.39 -26.10 2.59
CA ILE A 449 -9.38 -25.63 3.58
C ILE A 449 -10.02 -26.74 4.41
N GLU A 450 -10.08 -27.98 3.91
CA GLU A 450 -10.58 -29.14 4.63
C GLU A 450 -9.75 -29.52 5.86
N LYS A 451 -8.52 -29.02 5.97
CA LYS A 451 -7.64 -29.26 7.12
C LYS A 451 -7.82 -28.25 8.25
N ALA A 452 -8.50 -27.14 7.98
CA ALA A 452 -8.67 -26.07 8.95
C ALA A 452 -9.48 -26.51 10.18
N HIS A 453 -9.11 -25.95 11.35
CA HIS A 453 -9.90 -26.09 12.56
C HIS A 453 -11.32 -25.52 12.37
N PRO A 454 -12.38 -26.09 13.00
CA PRO A 454 -13.75 -25.57 12.87
C PRO A 454 -13.93 -24.08 13.16
N ASP A 455 -13.13 -23.49 14.05
CA ASP A 455 -13.20 -22.07 14.39
C ASP A 455 -12.77 -21.16 13.24
N VAL A 456 -11.90 -21.64 12.34
CA VAL A 456 -11.54 -20.89 11.11
C VAL A 456 -12.77 -20.64 10.24
N PHE A 457 -13.67 -21.63 10.16
CA PHE A 457 -14.91 -21.47 9.39
C PHE A 457 -15.82 -20.38 9.98
N ASN A 458 -15.83 -20.20 11.30
CA ASN A 458 -16.59 -19.13 11.94
C ASN A 458 -16.07 -17.75 11.54
N ILE A 459 -14.73 -17.59 11.47
CA ILE A 459 -14.10 -16.35 10.96
C ILE A 459 -14.43 -16.14 9.49
N LEU A 460 -14.31 -17.19 8.68
CA LEU A 460 -14.62 -17.11 7.25
C LEU A 460 -16.09 -16.78 6.99
N LEU A 461 -17.02 -17.29 7.80
CA LEU A 461 -18.44 -16.91 7.72
C LEU A 461 -18.63 -15.41 7.92
N GLN A 462 -17.96 -14.82 8.90
CA GLN A 462 -18.01 -13.37 9.13
C GLN A 462 -17.43 -12.60 7.94
N VAL A 463 -16.31 -13.07 7.38
CA VAL A 463 -15.71 -12.45 6.19
C VAL A 463 -16.65 -12.53 4.97
N LEU A 464 -17.30 -13.69 4.76
CA LEU A 464 -18.17 -13.91 3.60
C LEU A 464 -19.50 -13.15 3.69
N ASP A 465 -20.00 -12.88 4.91
CA ASP A 465 -21.26 -12.17 5.12
C ASP A 465 -21.09 -10.67 5.28
N ASP A 466 -20.25 -10.29 6.26
CA ASP A 466 -20.06 -8.88 6.64
C ASP A 466 -18.89 -8.21 5.91
N GLY A 467 -18.06 -9.00 5.19
CA GLY A 467 -16.85 -8.52 4.49
C GLY A 467 -15.81 -7.90 5.42
N ARG A 468 -15.87 -8.15 6.70
CA ARG A 468 -14.94 -7.60 7.68
C ARG A 468 -14.75 -8.55 8.85
N ILE A 469 -13.61 -8.43 9.52
CA ILE A 469 -13.34 -9.06 10.81
C ILE A 469 -12.89 -8.00 11.81
N THR A 470 -13.06 -8.32 13.09
CA THR A 470 -12.45 -7.53 14.17
C THR A 470 -11.25 -8.29 14.70
N ASP A 471 -10.07 -7.68 14.68
CA ASP A 471 -8.87 -8.31 15.22
C ASP A 471 -8.86 -8.28 16.76
N SER A 472 -7.86 -8.92 17.36
CA SER A 472 -7.69 -8.97 18.81
C SER A 472 -7.46 -7.60 19.47
N GLN A 473 -7.06 -6.59 18.69
CA GLN A 473 -6.86 -5.21 19.15
C GLN A 473 -8.12 -4.35 18.97
N GLY A 474 -9.24 -4.95 18.55
CA GLY A 474 -10.50 -4.23 18.33
C GLY A 474 -10.58 -3.50 16.99
N ARG A 475 -9.57 -3.61 16.12
CA ARG A 475 -9.53 -2.93 14.82
C ARG A 475 -10.37 -3.71 13.81
N LYS A 476 -11.14 -2.99 13.02
CA LYS A 476 -11.93 -3.58 11.92
C LYS A 476 -11.04 -3.70 10.68
N VAL A 477 -10.96 -4.90 10.12
CA VAL A 477 -10.22 -5.21 8.89
C VAL A 477 -11.22 -5.51 7.79
N ASP A 478 -11.17 -4.74 6.70
CA ASP A 478 -12.11 -4.79 5.59
C ASP A 478 -11.62 -5.75 4.50
N PHE A 479 -12.49 -6.67 4.07
CA PHE A 479 -12.28 -7.66 3.01
C PHE A 479 -13.15 -7.38 1.77
N SER A 480 -13.93 -6.30 1.75
CA SER A 480 -14.86 -5.99 0.65
C SER A 480 -14.17 -5.87 -0.71
N ASN A 481 -12.92 -5.43 -0.71
CA ASN A 481 -12.10 -5.26 -1.92
C ASN A 481 -11.20 -6.48 -2.24
N THR A 482 -11.37 -7.59 -1.53
CA THR A 482 -10.59 -8.82 -1.76
C THR A 482 -11.36 -9.83 -2.61
N VAL A 483 -10.61 -10.75 -3.22
CA VAL A 483 -11.16 -11.96 -3.83
C VAL A 483 -10.75 -13.15 -2.98
N ILE A 484 -11.72 -13.90 -2.47
CA ILE A 484 -11.47 -15.06 -1.61
C ILE A 484 -11.51 -16.33 -2.44
N ILE A 485 -10.44 -17.09 -2.41
CA ILE A 485 -10.33 -18.40 -3.05
C ILE A 485 -9.96 -19.43 -1.99
N MET A 486 -10.74 -20.45 -1.90
CA MET A 486 -10.48 -21.61 -1.04
C MET A 486 -10.20 -22.82 -1.93
N THR A 487 -9.14 -23.56 -1.67
CA THR A 487 -8.88 -24.80 -2.42
C THR A 487 -9.09 -26.01 -1.53
N SER A 488 -9.63 -27.07 -2.10
CA SER A 488 -9.77 -28.35 -1.43
C SER A 488 -9.46 -29.52 -2.37
N ASN A 489 -8.88 -30.56 -1.79
CA ASN A 489 -8.67 -31.84 -2.45
C ASN A 489 -9.78 -32.85 -2.13
N ALA A 490 -10.80 -32.44 -1.38
CA ALA A 490 -11.97 -33.26 -1.08
C ALA A 490 -12.68 -33.67 -2.38
N GLY A 491 -13.13 -34.90 -2.45
CA GLY A 491 -13.75 -35.47 -3.66
C GLY A 491 -12.78 -35.80 -4.80
N ALA A 492 -11.46 -35.64 -4.61
CA ALA A 492 -10.47 -35.91 -5.66
C ALA A 492 -10.49 -37.36 -6.15
N GLN A 493 -10.77 -38.33 -5.27
CA GLN A 493 -10.86 -39.73 -5.66
C GLN A 493 -12.06 -39.99 -6.58
N SER A 494 -13.20 -39.39 -6.31
CA SER A 494 -14.39 -39.49 -7.17
C SER A 494 -14.21 -38.81 -8.54
N ILE A 495 -13.23 -37.91 -8.65
CA ILE A 495 -12.86 -37.24 -9.91
C ILE A 495 -11.87 -38.11 -10.72
N ILE A 496 -10.88 -38.75 -10.04
CA ILE A 496 -9.83 -39.54 -10.70
C ILE A 496 -10.37 -40.91 -11.14
N ASP A 497 -11.20 -41.52 -10.31
CA ASP A 497 -11.73 -42.87 -10.54
C ASP A 497 -13.27 -42.89 -10.31
N PRO A 498 -14.04 -42.39 -11.28
CA PRO A 498 -15.50 -42.38 -11.18
C PRO A 498 -16.00 -43.80 -11.15
N LYS A 499 -16.52 -44.24 -9.98
CA LYS A 499 -17.15 -45.56 -9.83
C LYS A 499 -18.25 -45.71 -10.88
N LYS A 500 -18.04 -46.55 -11.87
CA LYS A 500 -19.06 -46.91 -12.87
C LYS A 500 -20.12 -47.77 -12.21
N LEU A 501 -21.14 -47.16 -11.67
CA LEU A 501 -22.36 -47.80 -11.23
C LEU A 501 -23.37 -47.75 -12.40
N GLY A 502 -23.49 -48.86 -13.12
CA GLY A 502 -24.58 -49.07 -14.08
C GLY A 502 -24.14 -49.36 -15.51
N PHE A 503 -24.76 -50.36 -16.10
CA PHE A 503 -24.68 -50.81 -17.48
C PHE A 503 -25.34 -49.76 -18.42
N ASN A 504 -24.64 -48.75 -18.88
CA ASN A 504 -25.11 -47.96 -20.03
C ASN A 504 -23.91 -47.49 -20.86
N THR A 505 -23.79 -48.13 -21.96
CA THR A 505 -22.83 -47.89 -23.06
C THR A 505 -23.29 -46.77 -23.96
N LYS A 506 -23.23 -45.53 -23.55
CA LYS A 506 -23.08 -44.38 -24.46
C LYS A 506 -22.24 -43.34 -23.74
N GLU A 507 -21.07 -43.07 -24.31
CA GLU A 507 -20.16 -42.02 -23.87
C GLU A 507 -20.77 -40.65 -24.15
N ASP A 508 -21.51 -40.12 -23.18
CA ASP A 508 -21.98 -38.76 -23.19
C ASP A 508 -21.08 -37.97 -22.22
N ALA A 509 -20.01 -37.39 -22.74
CA ALA A 509 -19.02 -36.64 -21.95
C ALA A 509 -19.65 -35.56 -21.06
N ALA A 510 -20.76 -34.95 -21.49
CA ALA A 510 -21.50 -33.96 -20.72
C ALA A 510 -22.31 -34.61 -19.56
N GLY A 511 -22.81 -35.83 -19.75
CA GLY A 511 -23.51 -36.61 -18.71
C GLY A 511 -22.58 -37.11 -17.61
N ASP A 512 -21.39 -37.55 -17.98
CA ASP A 512 -20.36 -38.02 -17.06
C ASP A 512 -19.83 -36.87 -16.18
N TYR A 513 -19.68 -35.68 -16.74
CA TYR A 513 -19.31 -34.49 -15.97
C TYR A 513 -20.35 -34.12 -14.92
N LYS A 514 -21.61 -34.08 -15.29
CA LYS A 514 -22.69 -33.71 -14.38
C LYS A 514 -22.81 -34.71 -13.21
N ARG A 515 -22.59 -36.00 -13.49
CA ARG A 515 -22.56 -37.06 -12.46
C ARG A 515 -21.36 -36.89 -11.53
N MET A 516 -20.16 -36.65 -12.09
CA MET A 516 -18.95 -36.40 -11.31
C MET A 516 -19.12 -35.18 -10.39
N LYS A 517 -19.63 -34.07 -10.92
CA LYS A 517 -19.92 -32.84 -10.14
C LYS A 517 -20.88 -33.12 -8.99
N ASN A 518 -21.96 -33.87 -9.25
CA ASN A 518 -22.93 -34.24 -8.21
C ASN A 518 -22.30 -35.14 -7.12
N ASN A 519 -21.46 -36.09 -7.46
CA ASN A 519 -20.77 -36.93 -6.52
C ASN A 519 -19.83 -36.11 -5.63
N VAL A 520 -19.03 -35.25 -6.21
CA VAL A 520 -18.15 -34.35 -5.48
C VAL A 520 -18.93 -33.42 -4.56
N MET A 521 -20.03 -32.85 -5.06
CA MET A 521 -20.91 -32.00 -4.23
C MET A 521 -21.53 -32.74 -3.06
N ASN A 522 -21.87 -34.01 -3.23
CA ASN A 522 -22.39 -34.83 -2.12
C ASN A 522 -21.29 -35.09 -1.07
N GLU A 523 -20.05 -35.43 -1.49
CA GLU A 523 -18.93 -35.62 -0.54
C GLU A 523 -18.64 -34.35 0.25
N ILE A 524 -18.70 -33.19 -0.39
CA ILE A 524 -18.43 -31.89 0.24
C ILE A 524 -19.44 -31.50 1.28
N LYS A 525 -20.73 -31.86 1.10
CA LYS A 525 -21.77 -31.65 2.11
C LYS A 525 -21.54 -32.43 3.41
N PHE A 526 -20.73 -33.47 3.39
CA PHE A 526 -20.33 -34.18 4.60
C PHE A 526 -19.15 -33.52 5.33
N ILE A 527 -18.32 -32.76 4.60
CA ILE A 527 -17.11 -32.11 5.14
C ILE A 527 -17.42 -30.69 5.64
N PHE A 528 -18.18 -29.94 4.87
CA PHE A 528 -18.48 -28.55 5.17
C PHE A 528 -19.93 -28.35 5.59
N ARG A 529 -20.15 -27.47 6.55
CA ARG A 529 -21.49 -27.10 6.99
C ARG A 529 -22.30 -26.46 5.87
N PRO A 530 -23.61 -26.76 5.74
CA PRO A 530 -24.45 -26.17 4.69
C PRO A 530 -24.46 -24.64 4.70
N GLU A 531 -24.44 -24.03 5.89
CA GLU A 531 -24.36 -22.57 6.04
C GLU A 531 -23.13 -21.97 5.38
N PHE A 532 -21.97 -22.62 5.51
CA PHE A 532 -20.72 -22.18 4.88
C PHE A 532 -20.79 -22.28 3.34
N LEU A 533 -21.28 -23.42 2.82
CA LEU A 533 -21.40 -23.63 1.38
C LEU A 533 -22.37 -22.63 0.70
N ASN A 534 -23.43 -22.23 1.42
CA ASN A 534 -24.42 -21.27 0.91
C ASN A 534 -23.90 -19.82 0.86
N ARG A 535 -22.80 -19.51 1.53
CA ARG A 535 -22.18 -18.16 1.54
C ARG A 535 -21.14 -17.97 0.43
N ILE A 536 -20.74 -19.08 -0.19
CA ILE A 536 -19.76 -19.08 -1.29
C ILE A 536 -20.48 -18.74 -2.59
N ASP A 537 -19.96 -17.78 -3.35
CA ASP A 537 -20.57 -17.34 -4.62
C ASP A 537 -20.56 -18.46 -5.67
N GLU A 538 -19.46 -19.19 -5.82
CA GLU A 538 -19.33 -20.25 -6.82
C GLU A 538 -18.45 -21.41 -6.29
N ILE A 539 -18.94 -22.63 -6.48
CA ILE A 539 -18.19 -23.87 -6.18
C ILE A 539 -17.78 -24.49 -7.51
N LEU A 540 -16.48 -24.59 -7.75
CA LEU A 540 -15.89 -24.95 -9.04
C LEU A 540 -15.13 -26.27 -8.96
N VAL A 541 -15.49 -27.23 -9.81
CA VAL A 541 -14.84 -28.53 -9.88
C VAL A 541 -13.86 -28.54 -11.03
N PHE A 542 -12.58 -28.75 -10.70
CA PHE A 542 -11.46 -28.82 -11.67
C PHE A 542 -11.33 -30.25 -12.20
N HIS A 543 -11.19 -30.35 -13.51
CA HIS A 543 -11.04 -31.62 -14.21
C HIS A 543 -9.59 -32.11 -14.22
N PRO A 544 -9.37 -33.45 -14.31
CA PRO A 544 -8.07 -33.99 -14.66
C PRO A 544 -7.62 -33.46 -16.02
N LEU A 545 -6.33 -33.19 -16.14
CA LEU A 545 -5.75 -32.67 -17.39
C LEU A 545 -5.59 -33.75 -18.44
N THR A 546 -5.96 -33.45 -19.68
CA THR A 546 -5.70 -34.32 -20.84
C THR A 546 -4.23 -34.23 -21.28
N VAL A 547 -3.77 -35.21 -22.03
CA VAL A 547 -2.40 -35.23 -22.57
C VAL A 547 -2.11 -33.99 -23.42
N GLU A 548 -3.09 -33.54 -24.24
CA GLU A 548 -2.96 -32.35 -25.05
C GLU A 548 -2.83 -31.06 -24.19
N GLN A 549 -3.61 -30.99 -23.10
CA GLN A 549 -3.51 -29.87 -22.15
C GLN A 549 -2.16 -29.87 -21.44
N MET A 550 -1.64 -31.04 -21.06
CA MET A 550 -0.31 -31.16 -20.45
C MET A 550 0.81 -30.74 -21.42
N GLN A 551 0.68 -31.06 -22.73
CA GLN A 551 1.63 -30.57 -23.74
C GLN A 551 1.63 -29.04 -23.84
N LYS A 552 0.46 -28.41 -23.79
CA LYS A 552 0.34 -26.96 -23.76
C LYS A 552 0.99 -26.36 -22.51
N ILE A 553 0.79 -26.98 -21.33
CA ILE A 553 1.40 -26.55 -20.05
C ILE A 553 2.93 -26.65 -20.12
N VAL A 554 3.47 -27.77 -20.60
CA VAL A 554 4.92 -27.91 -20.83
C VAL A 554 5.41 -26.82 -21.78
N GLY A 555 4.64 -26.50 -22.82
CA GLY A 555 4.96 -25.39 -23.73
C GLY A 555 5.05 -24.02 -23.04
N LEU A 556 4.17 -23.75 -22.07
CA LEU A 556 4.21 -22.51 -21.25
C LEU A 556 5.45 -22.49 -20.35
N MET A 557 5.71 -23.57 -19.61
CA MET A 557 6.87 -23.68 -18.73
C MET A 557 8.20 -23.58 -19.50
N CYS A 558 8.26 -24.18 -20.69
CA CYS A 558 9.43 -24.06 -21.56
C CYS A 558 9.65 -22.63 -22.06
N ARG A 559 8.59 -21.82 -22.27
CA ARG A 559 8.74 -20.41 -22.63
C ARG A 559 9.40 -19.59 -21.53
N GLU A 560 9.07 -19.86 -20.27
CA GLU A 560 9.73 -19.20 -19.12
C GLU A 560 11.21 -19.56 -19.05
N LEU A 561 11.56 -20.84 -19.30
CA LEU A 561 12.95 -21.27 -19.35
C LEU A 561 13.70 -20.59 -20.52
N ILE A 562 13.10 -20.52 -21.69
CA ILE A 562 13.67 -19.84 -22.86
C ILE A 562 13.93 -18.37 -22.55
N LYS A 563 12.97 -17.69 -21.91
CA LYS A 563 13.13 -16.29 -21.52
C LYS A 563 14.27 -16.11 -20.51
N ARG A 564 14.33 -16.93 -19.46
CA ARG A 564 15.44 -16.90 -18.47
C ARG A 564 16.80 -17.16 -19.12
N ALA A 565 16.90 -18.15 -20.01
CA ALA A 565 18.13 -18.46 -20.72
C ALA A 565 18.60 -17.29 -21.59
N LYS A 566 17.68 -16.57 -22.24
CA LYS A 566 17.99 -15.40 -23.04
C LYS A 566 18.41 -14.21 -22.19
N ASP A 567 17.62 -13.88 -21.15
CA ASP A 567 17.82 -12.67 -20.34
C ASP A 567 19.05 -12.77 -19.43
N GLN A 568 19.32 -13.94 -18.84
CA GLN A 568 20.41 -14.12 -17.89
C GLN A 568 21.71 -14.64 -18.51
N LEU A 569 21.59 -15.54 -19.48
CA LEU A 569 22.75 -16.25 -20.07
C LEU A 569 23.08 -15.78 -21.49
N GLY A 570 22.19 -15.01 -22.14
CA GLY A 570 22.35 -14.59 -23.53
C GLY A 570 22.22 -15.76 -24.55
N ILE A 571 21.59 -16.89 -24.15
CA ILE A 571 21.44 -18.07 -24.97
C ILE A 571 20.08 -18.07 -25.66
N ASP A 572 20.06 -18.17 -26.99
CA ASP A 572 18.83 -18.31 -27.79
C ASP A 572 18.42 -19.79 -27.84
N LEU A 573 17.64 -20.21 -26.82
CA LEU A 573 17.20 -21.60 -26.66
C LEU A 573 15.93 -21.88 -27.46
N THR A 574 15.92 -22.91 -28.28
CA THR A 574 14.75 -23.44 -29.00
C THR A 574 14.48 -24.87 -28.58
N ILE A 575 13.26 -25.17 -28.10
CA ILE A 575 12.86 -26.51 -27.67
C ILE A 575 11.89 -27.09 -28.69
N ARG A 576 12.29 -28.21 -29.34
CA ARG A 576 11.44 -28.88 -30.34
C ARG A 576 10.23 -29.55 -29.72
N ASP A 577 9.13 -29.66 -30.47
CA ASP A 577 7.89 -30.27 -29.97
C ASP A 577 8.06 -31.77 -29.65
N SER A 578 8.99 -32.44 -30.29
CA SER A 578 9.38 -33.82 -29.93
C SER A 578 9.89 -33.89 -28.48
N ALA A 579 10.76 -32.95 -28.07
CA ALA A 579 11.26 -32.87 -26.70
C ALA A 579 10.13 -32.57 -25.68
N LYS A 580 9.21 -31.66 -26.02
CA LYS A 580 8.04 -31.38 -25.17
C LYS A 580 7.15 -32.62 -25.00
N LYS A 581 6.89 -33.38 -26.07
CA LYS A 581 6.12 -34.63 -26.00
C LYS A 581 6.79 -35.66 -25.10
N HIS A 582 8.10 -35.83 -25.21
CA HIS A 582 8.85 -36.76 -24.37
C HIS A 582 8.80 -36.38 -22.89
N ILE A 583 8.87 -35.08 -22.55
CA ILE A 583 8.73 -34.60 -21.19
C ILE A 583 7.35 -34.94 -20.63
N VAL A 584 6.29 -34.82 -21.44
CA VAL A 584 4.94 -35.21 -21.02
C VAL A 584 4.85 -36.72 -20.79
N GLU A 585 5.36 -37.53 -21.69
CA GLU A 585 5.34 -38.99 -21.59
C GLU A 585 6.08 -39.51 -20.36
N THR A 586 7.21 -38.91 -20.02
CA THR A 586 8.03 -39.30 -18.87
C THR A 586 7.60 -38.66 -17.54
N GLY A 587 6.97 -37.50 -17.60
CA GLY A 587 6.56 -36.74 -16.41
C GLY A 587 5.07 -36.83 -16.10
N MET A 588 4.25 -37.51 -16.89
CA MET A 588 2.83 -37.60 -16.69
C MET A 588 2.47 -38.60 -15.58
N ASP A 589 1.70 -38.11 -14.57
CA ASP A 589 1.06 -38.94 -13.57
C ASP A 589 -0.42 -38.51 -13.43
N LYS A 590 -1.34 -39.46 -13.62
CA LYS A 590 -2.78 -39.20 -13.54
C LYS A 590 -3.23 -38.73 -12.15
N LYS A 591 -2.52 -39.11 -11.07
CA LYS A 591 -2.86 -38.76 -9.70
C LYS A 591 -2.36 -37.36 -9.32
N TYR A 592 -1.20 -36.95 -9.85
CA TYR A 592 -0.51 -35.72 -9.46
C TYR A 592 -0.59 -34.61 -10.51
N GLY A 593 -1.29 -34.82 -11.62
CA GLY A 593 -1.54 -33.85 -12.67
C GLY A 593 -0.26 -33.27 -13.31
N ALA A 594 -0.18 -31.95 -13.39
CA ALA A 594 0.98 -31.24 -13.99
C ALA A 594 2.16 -31.06 -13.01
N ARG A 595 2.04 -31.38 -11.72
CA ARG A 595 3.09 -31.16 -10.71
C ARG A 595 4.41 -31.90 -11.03
N PRO A 596 4.39 -33.18 -11.48
CA PRO A 596 5.60 -33.90 -11.87
C PRO A 596 6.27 -33.33 -13.13
N LEU A 597 5.53 -32.65 -14.01
CA LEU A 597 6.09 -32.07 -15.25
C LEU A 597 7.19 -31.04 -14.96
N ARG A 598 7.06 -30.27 -13.88
CA ARG A 598 8.09 -29.31 -13.47
C ARG A 598 9.41 -29.99 -13.14
N ARG A 599 9.35 -31.12 -12.40
CA ARG A 599 10.55 -31.94 -12.11
C ARG A 599 11.12 -32.55 -13.37
N ALA A 600 10.26 -33.02 -14.29
CA ALA A 600 10.71 -33.57 -15.56
C ALA A 600 11.43 -32.51 -16.43
N ILE A 601 10.94 -31.27 -16.47
CA ILE A 601 11.60 -30.14 -17.11
C ILE A 601 12.94 -29.84 -16.44
N GLN A 602 12.99 -29.78 -15.12
CA GLN A 602 14.21 -29.53 -14.37
C GLN A 602 15.27 -30.59 -14.69
N ASN A 603 14.98 -31.88 -14.48
CA ASN A 603 15.93 -32.95 -14.65
C ASN A 603 16.35 -33.18 -16.13
N GLN A 604 15.43 -32.98 -17.08
CA GLN A 604 15.69 -33.30 -18.48
C GLN A 604 16.15 -32.11 -19.32
N LEU A 605 15.82 -30.88 -18.94
CA LEU A 605 16.21 -29.66 -19.64
C LEU A 605 17.17 -28.80 -18.84
N GLU A 606 16.80 -28.39 -17.61
CA GLU A 606 17.59 -27.41 -16.84
C GLU A 606 18.94 -28.01 -16.43
N ASP A 607 18.94 -29.20 -15.81
CA ASP A 607 20.17 -29.85 -15.34
C ASP A 607 21.10 -30.18 -16.51
N LYS A 608 20.57 -30.77 -17.61
CA LYS A 608 21.37 -31.08 -18.79
C LYS A 608 21.89 -29.84 -19.53
N LEU A 609 21.10 -28.74 -19.53
CA LEU A 609 21.56 -27.46 -20.07
C LEU A 609 22.70 -26.88 -19.22
N ALA A 610 22.59 -26.98 -17.90
CA ALA A 610 23.62 -26.53 -16.98
C ALA A 610 24.92 -27.33 -17.15
N GLU A 611 24.84 -28.68 -17.31
CA GLU A 611 25.98 -29.53 -17.58
C GLU A 611 26.66 -29.16 -18.91
N ALA A 612 25.88 -28.91 -19.97
CA ALA A 612 26.40 -28.52 -21.28
C ALA A 612 27.06 -27.12 -21.28
N ILE A 613 26.60 -26.22 -20.39
CA ILE A 613 27.24 -24.90 -20.18
C ILE A 613 28.55 -25.07 -19.39
N LEU A 614 28.54 -25.88 -18.33
CA LEU A 614 29.73 -26.13 -17.50
C LEU A 614 30.83 -26.90 -18.25
N SER A 615 30.47 -27.84 -19.12
CA SER A 615 31.42 -28.53 -19.98
C SER A 615 31.99 -27.66 -21.11
N GLY A 616 31.44 -26.45 -21.31
CA GLY A 616 31.89 -25.53 -22.37
C GLY A 616 31.34 -25.86 -23.78
N GLU A 617 30.44 -26.85 -23.91
CA GLU A 617 29.76 -27.16 -25.16
C GLU A 617 28.81 -26.04 -25.59
N ILE A 618 28.20 -25.35 -24.63
CA ILE A 618 27.31 -24.21 -24.84
C ILE A 618 27.92 -22.96 -24.21
N ARG A 619 28.11 -21.93 -25.03
CA ARG A 619 28.65 -20.62 -24.58
C ARG A 619 27.61 -19.52 -24.75
N ARG A 620 27.85 -18.35 -24.11
CA ARG A 620 27.01 -17.16 -24.28
C ARG A 620 26.90 -16.78 -25.77
N ASN A 621 25.74 -16.24 -26.14
CA ASN A 621 25.42 -15.78 -27.49
C ASN A 621 25.36 -16.91 -28.56
N MET A 622 25.13 -18.16 -28.16
CA MET A 622 24.89 -19.26 -29.07
C MET A 622 23.39 -19.55 -29.26
N LYS A 623 23.02 -20.00 -30.44
CA LYS A 623 21.70 -20.61 -30.72
C LYS A 623 21.75 -22.10 -30.38
N VAL A 624 20.91 -22.50 -29.43
CA VAL A 624 20.85 -23.85 -28.90
C VAL A 624 19.49 -24.46 -29.20
N VAL A 625 19.50 -25.67 -29.79
CA VAL A 625 18.28 -26.41 -30.09
C VAL A 625 18.24 -27.67 -29.25
N ALA A 626 17.20 -27.79 -28.39
CA ALA A 626 16.92 -29.02 -27.65
C ALA A 626 16.05 -29.97 -28.51
N GLY A 627 16.53 -31.15 -28.77
CA GLY A 627 15.84 -32.20 -29.52
C GLY A 627 16.00 -33.58 -28.85
N ILE A 628 15.33 -34.61 -29.39
CA ILE A 628 15.46 -35.99 -28.91
C ILE A 628 16.46 -36.75 -29.76
N SER A 629 17.38 -37.45 -29.10
CA SER A 629 18.27 -38.44 -29.70
C SER A 629 18.39 -39.66 -28.78
N LYS A 630 18.10 -40.85 -29.28
CA LYS A 630 18.15 -42.12 -28.51
C LYS A 630 17.32 -42.12 -27.23
N LYS A 631 16.09 -41.55 -27.26
CA LYS A 631 15.19 -41.38 -26.11
C LYS A 631 15.69 -40.42 -25.01
N GLU A 632 16.70 -39.63 -25.30
CA GLU A 632 17.19 -38.59 -24.40
C GLU A 632 17.17 -37.21 -25.06
N ILE A 633 17.00 -36.17 -24.26
CA ILE A 633 17.10 -34.80 -24.74
C ILE A 633 18.57 -34.44 -24.89
N LYS A 634 18.96 -34.00 -26.09
CA LYS A 634 20.30 -33.51 -26.43
C LYS A 634 20.23 -32.10 -26.98
N PHE A 635 21.24 -31.32 -26.64
CA PHE A 635 21.41 -29.95 -27.12
C PHE A 635 22.32 -29.91 -28.33
N THR A 636 21.93 -29.16 -29.34
CA THR A 636 22.75 -28.90 -30.52
C THR A 636 23.00 -27.39 -30.57
N ALA A 637 24.26 -26.99 -30.37
CA ALA A 637 24.67 -25.61 -30.43
C ALA A 637 25.10 -25.22 -31.85
N LYS A 638 24.68 -24.05 -32.34
CA LYS A 638 25.17 -23.39 -33.54
C LYS A 638 25.72 -22.04 -33.17
N THR A 639 26.95 -21.76 -33.53
CA THR A 639 27.54 -20.42 -33.47
C THR A 639 26.73 -19.48 -34.36
N THR A 640 26.30 -18.37 -33.82
CA THR A 640 25.74 -17.26 -34.63
C THR A 640 26.94 -16.53 -35.22
N ASN A 641 27.16 -16.66 -36.54
CA ASN A 641 28.10 -15.81 -37.28
C ASN A 641 27.62 -14.37 -37.23
#